data_20e86db1a87647d3dc1ad77e2a9b8978
#
_entry.id   20e86db1a87647d3dc1ad77e2a9b8978
#
_cell.length_a   1.000
_cell.length_b   1.000
_cell.length_c   1.000
_cell.angle_alpha   90.00
_cell.angle_beta   90.00
_cell.angle_gamma   90.00
#
_symmetry.space_group_name_H-M   'P 1'
#
loop_
_entity.id
_entity.type
_entity.pdbx_description
1 polymer ?
#
loop_
_entity_poly.entity_id
_entity_poly.type
_entity_poly.pdbx_seq_one_letter_code
_entity_poly.pdbx_strand_id
1 'polypeptide(L)'
;MGSPEPLWKPSPARAERATITRYRRWLEQTRGLKLGSYEELWRWSVRDLEEFWLSIIEFFDVRFSREPEKVLGRREMPGAQWLPGARCSYAEHIFRDKSPDEIALRHASELREPGEWSWGQLREHTAAIAAGLRNLGVGEGDRVAAYLPNIPETVAAFLACASLGAIWSSAAPEFGARSVIDRFGQIEPKVLLAIDGYRYGGRDFDRRQVVREIADSVRSVQRLVTLGYLDGSGWEPGFLGSGDLEFSPLDFAHPLWVLYSSGTTGLPKPIVHGQGGILLEQLKKSHLHLDAQPGDRLFWFSTTGWMMWNFLVGVLLTEASIVLYDGNPGHPDLGTLWTLAQRTGMTCFGTSAAFISSCMKAGLEPASGGELPNLRAVGSTGSPLAREGFRWIYDQLGPDVWLFSTSGGTDVCTAFVGGVPTLPVREGELQGRALGCAVEAWDPEGRSVVGEVGELVISQPMPSMPIYFWGDEDGSRYRESYFSMYPGIWRHGDWIEITPRGTAIIYGRSDSTINRGGVRMGTSEIYRAVLDVPDVLDALVLDLPREGTGGWMPLFVVLRDGAKLDHGLVAAIKRRIREEASPRHVPDDVRQIAEVPRTLSGKVLEVPVKRILMGTAPEQAASRESLANPEALDYFVALAQERDFARD
;
A
#
# COMPACT_ATOMS: atom_id res chain seq x y z
N MET A 1 -15.53 6.93 -31.77
CA MET A 1 -14.23 7.63 -31.61
C MET A 1 -13.18 6.57 -31.41
N GLY A 2 -12.03 6.61 -32.15
CA GLY A 2 -10.95 5.65 -31.99
C GLY A 2 -10.42 5.69 -30.56
N SER A 3 -10.10 4.53 -29.99
CA SER A 3 -9.46 4.47 -28.66
C SER A 3 -8.17 5.30 -28.70
N PRO A 4 -7.90 6.16 -27.70
CA PRO A 4 -6.66 6.94 -27.67
C PRO A 4 -5.44 6.01 -27.77
N GLU A 5 -4.41 6.45 -28.48
CA GLU A 5 -3.17 5.71 -28.58
C GLU A 5 -2.56 5.49 -27.19
N PRO A 6 -1.95 4.32 -26.93
CA PRO A 6 -1.28 4.08 -25.66
C PRO A 6 -0.05 4.99 -25.53
N LEU A 7 0.17 5.50 -24.32
CA LEU A 7 1.33 6.33 -23.99
C LEU A 7 2.64 5.53 -24.03
N TRP A 8 2.56 4.23 -23.77
CA TRP A 8 3.70 3.33 -23.79
C TRP A 8 3.31 1.94 -24.29
N LYS A 9 4.23 1.28 -24.97
CA LYS A 9 4.15 -0.14 -25.35
C LYS A 9 5.47 -0.81 -25.03
N PRO A 10 5.47 -2.05 -24.50
CA PRO A 10 6.71 -2.79 -24.32
C PRO A 10 7.39 -3.01 -25.68
N SER A 11 8.70 -2.81 -25.74
CA SER A 11 9.47 -3.26 -26.90
C SER A 11 9.38 -4.80 -27.01
N PRO A 12 9.53 -5.37 -28.21
CA PRO A 12 9.55 -6.82 -28.37
C PRO A 12 10.59 -7.50 -27.46
N ALA A 13 11.76 -6.89 -27.33
CA ALA A 13 12.84 -7.41 -26.49
C ALA A 13 12.47 -7.38 -25.00
N ARG A 14 11.76 -6.34 -24.53
CA ARG A 14 11.26 -6.26 -23.16
C ARG A 14 10.17 -7.30 -22.89
N ALA A 15 9.19 -7.39 -23.77
CA ALA A 15 8.10 -8.37 -23.65
C ALA A 15 8.63 -9.81 -23.65
N GLU A 16 9.65 -10.09 -24.47
CA GLU A 16 10.30 -11.40 -24.57
C GLU A 16 11.03 -11.80 -23.29
N ARG A 17 11.72 -10.85 -22.64
CA ARG A 17 12.48 -11.08 -21.40
C ARG A 17 11.62 -11.09 -20.15
N ALA A 18 10.41 -10.54 -20.21
CA ALA A 18 9.51 -10.44 -19.05
C ALA A 18 9.27 -11.81 -18.41
N THR A 19 9.32 -11.86 -17.08
CA THR A 19 9.12 -13.11 -16.32
C THR A 19 7.78 -13.74 -16.63
N ILE A 20 6.74 -12.93 -16.83
CA ILE A 20 5.41 -13.44 -17.21
C ILE A 20 5.41 -14.15 -18.58
N THR A 21 6.27 -13.75 -19.52
CA THR A 21 6.45 -14.42 -20.80
C THR A 21 7.15 -15.77 -20.62
N ARG A 22 8.20 -15.82 -19.79
CA ARG A 22 8.86 -17.06 -19.39
C ARG A 22 7.90 -18.03 -18.71
N TYR A 23 7.07 -17.52 -17.80
CA TYR A 23 6.05 -18.30 -17.09
C TYR A 23 5.00 -18.89 -18.07
N ARG A 24 4.49 -18.12 -19.03
CA ARG A 24 3.57 -18.62 -20.06
C ARG A 24 4.17 -19.75 -20.89
N ARG A 25 5.43 -19.61 -21.29
CA ARG A 25 6.15 -20.67 -22.03
C ARG A 25 6.35 -21.92 -21.19
N TRP A 26 6.67 -21.74 -19.93
CA TRP A 26 6.80 -22.84 -18.99
C TRP A 26 5.46 -23.58 -18.83
N LEU A 27 4.33 -22.88 -18.72
CA LEU A 27 3.00 -23.49 -18.72
C LEU A 27 2.69 -24.26 -20.00
N GLU A 28 3.07 -23.74 -21.17
CA GLU A 28 2.91 -24.45 -22.42
C GLU A 28 3.74 -25.75 -22.45
N GLN A 29 4.99 -25.68 -21.99
CA GLN A 29 5.90 -26.82 -22.00
C GLN A 29 5.52 -27.91 -20.98
N THR A 30 5.12 -27.51 -19.78
CA THR A 30 4.89 -28.44 -18.65
C THR A 30 3.44 -28.92 -18.56
N ARG A 31 2.48 -28.13 -19.04
CA ARG A 31 1.03 -28.40 -18.92
C ARG A 31 0.29 -28.41 -20.25
N GLY A 32 0.96 -28.10 -21.37
CA GLY A 32 0.33 -28.01 -22.68
C GLY A 32 -0.65 -26.81 -22.82
N LEU A 33 -0.61 -25.85 -21.89
CA LEU A 33 -1.52 -24.70 -21.88
C LEU A 33 -1.06 -23.63 -22.86
N LYS A 34 -1.77 -23.48 -23.97
CA LYS A 34 -1.53 -22.45 -24.99
C LYS A 34 -2.38 -21.22 -24.70
N LEU A 35 -1.83 -20.29 -23.95
CA LEU A 35 -2.49 -19.05 -23.54
C LEU A 35 -1.95 -17.88 -24.40
N GLY A 36 -2.69 -17.48 -25.44
CA GLY A 36 -2.25 -16.52 -26.46
C GLY A 36 -2.19 -15.08 -25.97
N SER A 37 -2.95 -14.73 -24.94
CA SER A 37 -3.05 -13.36 -24.41
C SER A 37 -2.93 -13.32 -22.89
N TYR A 38 -2.71 -12.12 -22.35
CA TYR A 38 -2.76 -11.90 -20.90
C TYR A 38 -4.16 -12.19 -20.34
N GLU A 39 -5.20 -11.80 -21.04
CA GLU A 39 -6.58 -12.03 -20.62
C GLU A 39 -6.92 -13.53 -20.53
N GLU A 40 -6.41 -14.36 -21.44
CA GLU A 40 -6.56 -15.82 -21.36
C GLU A 40 -5.79 -16.39 -20.16
N LEU A 41 -4.57 -15.90 -19.91
CA LEU A 41 -3.79 -16.29 -18.73
C LEU A 41 -4.51 -15.90 -17.43
N TRP A 42 -5.04 -14.67 -17.37
CA TRP A 42 -5.80 -14.22 -16.20
C TRP A 42 -7.06 -15.07 -15.99
N ARG A 43 -7.86 -15.31 -17.05
CA ARG A 43 -9.08 -16.13 -16.95
C ARG A 43 -8.77 -17.54 -16.46
N TRP A 44 -7.71 -18.15 -16.98
CA TRP A 44 -7.26 -19.44 -16.49
C TRP A 44 -6.87 -19.37 -15.00
N SER A 45 -6.12 -18.38 -14.60
CA SER A 45 -5.61 -18.24 -13.22
C SER A 45 -6.71 -18.09 -12.16
N VAL A 46 -7.90 -17.61 -12.53
CA VAL A 46 -9.04 -17.44 -11.62
C VAL A 46 -10.10 -18.54 -11.75
N ARG A 47 -10.19 -19.20 -12.91
CA ARG A 47 -11.08 -20.34 -13.12
C ARG A 47 -10.50 -21.61 -12.52
N ASP A 48 -9.25 -21.91 -12.85
CA ASP A 48 -8.52 -23.13 -12.45
C ASP A 48 -7.57 -22.81 -11.30
N LEU A 49 -8.13 -22.31 -10.21
CA LEU A 49 -7.41 -21.66 -9.10
C LEU A 49 -6.35 -22.56 -8.45
N GLU A 50 -6.67 -23.84 -8.25
CA GLU A 50 -5.73 -24.83 -7.68
C GLU A 50 -4.54 -25.07 -8.59
N GLU A 51 -4.80 -25.28 -9.89
CA GLU A 51 -3.74 -25.49 -10.89
C GLU A 51 -2.87 -24.25 -11.06
N PHE A 52 -3.47 -23.05 -10.97
CA PHE A 52 -2.72 -21.83 -11.03
C PHE A 52 -1.75 -21.70 -9.84
N TRP A 53 -2.22 -21.88 -8.61
CA TRP A 53 -1.36 -21.73 -7.44
C TRP A 53 -0.34 -22.88 -7.31
N LEU A 54 -0.69 -24.09 -7.74
CA LEU A 54 0.28 -25.18 -7.90
C LEU A 54 1.38 -24.80 -8.88
N SER A 55 1.03 -24.18 -9.99
CA SER A 55 2.01 -23.73 -10.99
C SER A 55 2.93 -22.62 -10.47
N ILE A 56 2.44 -21.73 -9.60
CA ILE A 56 3.26 -20.72 -8.91
C ILE A 56 4.26 -21.40 -7.97
N ILE A 57 3.80 -22.39 -7.19
CA ILE A 57 4.66 -23.19 -6.29
C ILE A 57 5.79 -23.83 -7.08
N GLU A 58 5.48 -24.50 -8.17
CA GLU A 58 6.47 -25.22 -8.98
C GLU A 58 7.39 -24.27 -9.76
N PHE A 59 6.85 -23.22 -10.38
CA PHE A 59 7.64 -22.29 -11.19
C PHE A 59 8.67 -21.50 -10.36
N PHE A 60 8.34 -21.19 -9.11
CA PHE A 60 9.23 -20.48 -8.19
C PHE A 60 9.93 -21.39 -7.19
N ASP A 61 9.84 -22.71 -7.36
CA ASP A 61 10.48 -23.72 -6.48
C ASP A 61 10.18 -23.43 -4.99
N VAL A 62 8.90 -23.28 -4.63
CA VAL A 62 8.53 -23.10 -3.22
C VAL A 62 8.81 -24.39 -2.46
N ARG A 63 9.64 -24.32 -1.43
CA ARG A 63 10.10 -25.48 -0.67
C ARG A 63 9.28 -25.66 0.60
N PHE A 64 8.90 -26.88 0.87
CA PHE A 64 8.19 -27.28 2.07
C PHE A 64 9.04 -28.26 2.88
N SER A 65 9.07 -28.08 4.20
CA SER A 65 9.61 -29.10 5.12
C SER A 65 8.61 -30.23 5.34
N ARG A 66 7.32 -29.98 5.08
CA ARG A 66 6.24 -30.95 4.95
C ARG A 66 5.33 -30.52 3.81
N GLU A 67 5.16 -31.42 2.83
CA GLU A 67 4.33 -31.18 1.66
C GLU A 67 2.85 -31.00 2.02
N PRO A 68 2.10 -30.19 1.23
CA PRO A 68 0.66 -30.04 1.41
C PRO A 68 -0.08 -31.33 1.03
N GLU A 69 -1.19 -31.59 1.71
CA GLU A 69 -2.12 -32.66 1.32
C GLU A 69 -2.83 -32.34 -0.01
N LYS A 70 -3.11 -31.06 -0.26
CA LYS A 70 -3.70 -30.51 -1.48
C LYS A 70 -3.47 -29.00 -1.55
N VAL A 71 -3.69 -28.39 -2.71
CA VAL A 71 -3.49 -26.94 -2.89
C VAL A 71 -4.58 -26.14 -2.21
N LEU A 72 -5.84 -26.52 -2.37
CA LEU A 72 -6.99 -25.83 -1.78
C LEU A 72 -7.87 -26.84 -1.03
N GLY A 73 -7.82 -26.78 0.28
CA GLY A 73 -8.60 -27.64 1.18
C GLY A 73 -10.08 -27.30 1.21
N ARG A 74 -10.37 -26.02 1.39
CA ARG A 74 -11.71 -25.46 1.39
C ARG A 74 -11.69 -24.15 0.58
N ARG A 75 -12.65 -24.00 -0.34
CA ARG A 75 -12.72 -22.85 -1.27
C ARG A 75 -13.63 -21.72 -0.79
N GLU A 76 -14.39 -21.91 0.26
CA GLU A 76 -15.37 -20.96 0.77
C GLU A 76 -14.72 -19.67 1.31
N MET A 77 -15.39 -18.54 1.12
CA MET A 77 -15.01 -17.26 1.73
C MET A 77 -16.11 -16.78 2.70
N PRO A 78 -15.75 -16.34 3.92
CA PRO A 78 -14.43 -16.46 4.56
C PRO A 78 -14.09 -17.92 4.93
N GLY A 79 -12.79 -18.18 5.12
CA GLY A 79 -12.32 -19.44 5.68
C GLY A 79 -11.74 -20.41 4.65
N ALA A 80 -11.32 -19.94 3.48
CA ALA A 80 -10.55 -20.75 2.53
C ALA A 80 -9.29 -21.32 3.19
N GLN A 81 -8.99 -22.60 2.90
CA GLN A 81 -7.82 -23.29 3.45
C GLN A 81 -6.83 -23.58 2.32
N TRP A 82 -5.73 -22.86 2.32
CA TRP A 82 -4.64 -23.05 1.38
C TRP A 82 -3.61 -24.01 1.95
N LEU A 83 -3.15 -24.95 1.13
CA LEU A 83 -2.08 -25.90 1.41
C LEU A 83 -2.16 -26.56 2.81
N PRO A 84 -3.30 -27.21 3.15
CA PRO A 84 -3.45 -27.84 4.45
C PRO A 84 -2.35 -28.85 4.68
N GLY A 85 -1.79 -28.86 5.90
CA GLY A 85 -0.70 -29.74 6.29
C GLY A 85 0.69 -29.27 5.87
N ALA A 86 0.82 -28.31 4.96
CA ALA A 86 2.14 -27.81 4.54
C ALA A 86 2.85 -27.04 5.65
N ARG A 87 4.17 -27.20 5.70
CA ARG A 87 5.06 -26.38 6.54
C ARG A 87 6.18 -25.78 5.70
N CYS A 88 6.42 -24.49 5.89
CA CYS A 88 7.47 -23.73 5.20
C CYS A 88 8.04 -22.64 6.11
N SER A 89 9.02 -21.88 5.63
CA SER A 89 9.50 -20.69 6.31
C SER A 89 9.62 -19.52 5.31
N TYR A 90 8.93 -18.43 5.57
CA TYR A 90 9.03 -17.20 4.78
C TYR A 90 10.46 -16.64 4.79
N ALA A 91 11.10 -16.58 5.98
CA ALA A 91 12.46 -16.07 6.10
C ALA A 91 13.49 -16.93 5.36
N GLU A 92 13.34 -18.27 5.38
CA GLU A 92 14.20 -19.18 4.61
C GLU A 92 14.14 -18.84 3.11
N HIS A 93 12.94 -18.62 2.56
CA HIS A 93 12.76 -18.27 1.14
C HIS A 93 13.40 -16.93 0.78
N ILE A 94 13.47 -15.97 1.70
CA ILE A 94 14.19 -14.70 1.51
C ILE A 94 15.70 -14.95 1.36
N PHE A 95 16.29 -15.79 2.22
CA PHE A 95 17.75 -15.98 2.28
C PHE A 95 18.28 -17.09 1.39
N ARG A 96 17.44 -17.96 0.86
CA ARG A 96 17.87 -19.10 0.06
C ARG A 96 18.48 -18.66 -1.26
N ASP A 97 19.49 -19.39 -1.69
CA ASP A 97 20.13 -19.23 -3.01
C ASP A 97 20.72 -17.82 -3.26
N LYS A 98 21.01 -17.06 -2.18
CA LYS A 98 21.61 -15.73 -2.25
C LYS A 98 23.11 -15.78 -2.05
N SER A 99 23.86 -15.06 -2.89
CA SER A 99 25.30 -14.87 -2.74
C SER A 99 25.59 -13.91 -1.58
N PRO A 100 26.42 -14.28 -0.60
CA PRO A 100 26.71 -13.40 0.54
C PRO A 100 27.28 -12.02 0.17
N ASP A 101 27.98 -11.93 -0.95
CA ASP A 101 28.67 -10.71 -1.40
C ASP A 101 27.76 -9.78 -2.22
N GLU A 102 26.63 -10.28 -2.73
CA GLU A 102 25.67 -9.45 -3.47
C GLU A 102 24.92 -8.51 -2.54
N ILE A 103 24.56 -7.33 -3.05
CA ILE A 103 23.86 -6.31 -2.28
C ILE A 103 22.38 -6.68 -2.17
N ALA A 104 21.90 -6.82 -0.93
CA ALA A 104 20.50 -7.00 -0.59
C ALA A 104 19.77 -5.67 -0.39
N LEU A 105 20.37 -4.77 0.39
CA LEU A 105 19.77 -3.50 0.79
C LEU A 105 20.69 -2.33 0.40
N ARG A 106 20.07 -1.29 -0.16
CA ARG A 106 20.64 0.05 -0.22
C ARG A 106 19.81 0.96 0.67
N HIS A 107 20.42 1.91 1.32
CA HIS A 107 19.70 2.78 2.24
C HIS A 107 20.27 4.18 2.26
N ALA A 108 19.44 5.13 2.59
CA ALA A 108 19.82 6.49 2.95
C ALA A 108 18.78 7.06 3.92
N SER A 109 19.15 8.11 4.62
CA SER A 109 18.20 8.87 5.44
C SER A 109 18.69 10.31 5.62
N GLU A 110 17.89 11.13 6.32
CA GLU A 110 18.34 12.46 6.73
C GLU A 110 19.45 12.40 7.80
N LEU A 111 19.68 11.23 8.43
CA LEU A 111 20.74 10.99 9.43
C LEU A 111 21.95 10.26 8.85
N ARG A 112 21.76 9.49 7.78
CA ARG A 112 22.79 8.60 7.24
C ARG A 112 22.99 8.83 5.76
N GLU A 113 24.26 8.97 5.35
CA GLU A 113 24.63 8.92 3.94
C GLU A 113 24.25 7.58 3.31
N PRO A 114 24.08 7.52 1.97
CA PRO A 114 23.81 6.27 1.29
C PRO A 114 24.83 5.18 1.62
N GLY A 115 24.29 4.03 2.01
CA GLY A 115 25.05 2.84 2.36
C GLY A 115 24.42 1.58 1.76
N GLU A 116 25.14 0.46 1.90
CA GLU A 116 24.73 -0.82 1.35
C GLU A 116 24.95 -1.93 2.39
N TRP A 117 24.03 -2.90 2.41
CA TRP A 117 24.22 -4.17 3.10
C TRP A 117 24.19 -5.31 2.10
N SER A 118 25.21 -6.17 2.14
CA SER A 118 25.20 -7.42 1.39
C SER A 118 24.24 -8.43 2.03
N TRP A 119 23.95 -9.51 1.30
CA TRP A 119 23.17 -10.63 1.85
C TRP A 119 23.87 -11.28 3.06
N GLY A 120 25.21 -11.33 3.06
CA GLY A 120 25.99 -11.78 4.21
C GLY A 120 25.75 -10.90 5.44
N GLN A 121 25.85 -9.57 5.29
CA GLN A 121 25.60 -8.63 6.37
C GLN A 121 24.13 -8.67 6.86
N LEU A 122 23.17 -8.70 5.94
CA LEU A 122 21.76 -8.83 6.32
C LEU A 122 21.52 -10.11 7.12
N ARG A 123 22.13 -11.25 6.72
CA ARG A 123 22.02 -12.53 7.41
C ARG A 123 22.67 -12.46 8.80
N GLU A 124 23.84 -11.86 8.93
CA GLU A 124 24.56 -11.70 10.20
C GLU A 124 23.75 -10.85 11.20
N HIS A 125 23.26 -9.68 10.76
CA HIS A 125 22.42 -8.83 11.61
C HIS A 125 21.11 -9.51 12.01
N THR A 126 20.47 -10.21 11.07
CA THR A 126 19.25 -10.98 11.34
C THR A 126 19.51 -12.07 12.37
N ALA A 127 20.62 -12.81 12.25
CA ALA A 127 21.02 -13.84 13.21
C ALA A 127 21.27 -13.29 14.61
N ALA A 128 21.98 -12.17 14.71
CA ALA A 128 22.28 -11.51 15.98
C ALA A 128 21.00 -11.01 16.69
N ILE A 129 20.06 -10.43 15.93
CA ILE A 129 18.76 -10.00 16.48
C ILE A 129 17.91 -11.21 16.87
N ALA A 130 17.85 -12.27 16.05
CA ALA A 130 17.12 -13.50 16.35
C ALA A 130 17.62 -14.16 17.63
N ALA A 131 18.95 -14.24 17.81
CA ALA A 131 19.56 -14.73 19.05
C ALA A 131 19.21 -13.85 20.25
N GLY A 132 19.25 -12.53 20.09
CA GLY A 132 18.82 -11.57 21.13
C GLY A 132 17.37 -11.75 21.54
N LEU A 133 16.45 -11.85 20.56
CA LEU A 133 15.02 -12.11 20.80
C LEU A 133 14.80 -13.47 21.50
N ARG A 134 15.52 -14.51 21.08
CA ARG A 134 15.47 -15.84 21.70
C ARG A 134 15.94 -15.79 23.17
N ASN A 135 16.99 -15.03 23.48
CA ASN A 135 17.47 -14.79 24.85
C ASN A 135 16.43 -14.05 25.72
N LEU A 136 15.57 -13.24 25.12
CA LEU A 136 14.41 -12.61 25.77
C LEU A 136 13.19 -13.54 25.86
N GLY A 137 13.34 -14.81 25.45
CA GLY A 137 12.30 -15.82 25.48
C GLY A 137 11.25 -15.68 24.38
N VAL A 138 11.55 -14.96 23.29
CA VAL A 138 10.66 -14.88 22.11
C VAL A 138 10.74 -16.18 21.31
N GLY A 139 9.60 -16.73 20.96
CA GLY A 139 9.45 -17.93 20.15
C GLY A 139 8.23 -17.90 19.26
N GLU A 140 7.85 -19.08 18.74
CA GLU A 140 6.71 -19.24 17.85
C GLU A 140 5.41 -18.68 18.47
N GLY A 141 4.71 -17.81 17.72
CA GLY A 141 3.45 -17.19 18.13
C GLY A 141 3.57 -15.99 19.08
N ASP A 142 4.76 -15.71 19.63
CA ASP A 142 4.98 -14.47 20.38
C ASP A 142 4.91 -13.25 19.47
N ARG A 143 4.35 -12.14 19.96
CA ARG A 143 4.26 -10.89 19.19
C ARG A 143 5.43 -10.00 19.54
N VAL A 144 6.06 -9.46 18.50
CA VAL A 144 7.10 -8.42 18.59
C VAL A 144 6.59 -7.18 17.88
N ALA A 145 6.44 -6.10 18.63
CA ALA A 145 6.07 -4.80 18.08
C ALA A 145 7.32 -3.96 17.80
N ALA A 146 7.30 -3.16 16.75
CA ALA A 146 8.41 -2.32 16.35
C ALA A 146 7.94 -0.88 16.07
N TYR A 147 8.49 0.06 16.82
CA TYR A 147 8.36 1.49 16.60
C TYR A 147 9.68 1.98 16.01
N LEU A 148 9.88 1.60 14.72
CA LEU A 148 11.14 1.73 13.99
C LEU A 148 10.92 2.36 12.60
N PRO A 149 11.88 3.14 12.08
CA PRO A 149 11.81 3.73 10.75
C PRO A 149 12.15 2.73 9.65
N ASN A 150 12.09 3.18 8.39
CA ASN A 150 12.42 2.36 7.21
C ASN A 150 13.94 2.29 6.96
N ILE A 151 14.62 1.48 7.76
CA ILE A 151 16.08 1.29 7.77
C ILE A 151 16.46 -0.20 7.74
N PRO A 152 17.72 -0.56 7.42
CA PRO A 152 18.18 -1.94 7.34
C PRO A 152 17.95 -2.75 8.63
N GLU A 153 18.15 -2.15 9.79
CA GLU A 153 17.96 -2.77 11.10
C GLU A 153 16.50 -3.22 11.30
N THR A 154 15.55 -2.47 10.76
CA THR A 154 14.12 -2.83 10.83
C THR A 154 13.80 -4.03 9.94
N VAL A 155 14.40 -4.11 8.75
CA VAL A 155 14.28 -5.28 7.87
C VAL A 155 14.88 -6.51 8.53
N ALA A 156 16.08 -6.39 9.11
CA ALA A 156 16.74 -7.49 9.82
C ALA A 156 15.91 -7.95 11.04
N ALA A 157 15.30 -7.02 11.81
CA ALA A 157 14.45 -7.35 12.95
C ALA A 157 13.16 -8.08 12.53
N PHE A 158 12.53 -7.66 11.44
CA PHE A 158 11.38 -8.39 10.87
C PHE A 158 11.78 -9.81 10.45
N LEU A 159 12.88 -9.96 9.71
CA LEU A 159 13.34 -11.28 9.27
C LEU A 159 13.78 -12.18 10.43
N ALA A 160 14.32 -11.58 11.51
CA ALA A 160 14.60 -12.29 12.76
C ALA A 160 13.31 -12.83 13.41
N CYS A 161 12.27 -12.03 13.50
CA CYS A 161 10.95 -12.48 13.98
C CYS A 161 10.40 -13.60 13.12
N ALA A 162 10.41 -13.44 11.79
CA ALA A 162 9.92 -14.44 10.85
C ALA A 162 10.71 -15.76 10.94
N SER A 163 12.03 -15.71 11.20
CA SER A 163 12.87 -16.91 11.37
C SER A 163 12.53 -17.72 12.62
N LEU A 164 12.06 -17.03 13.68
CA LEU A 164 11.66 -17.64 14.96
C LEU A 164 10.19 -18.09 14.99
N GLY A 165 9.39 -17.72 13.99
CA GLY A 165 7.94 -17.86 14.04
C GLY A 165 7.25 -16.86 14.96
N ALA A 166 7.93 -15.78 15.32
CA ALA A 166 7.33 -14.68 16.04
C ALA A 166 6.52 -13.77 15.08
N ILE A 167 5.42 -13.21 15.57
CA ILE A 167 4.48 -12.40 14.80
C ILE A 167 4.92 -10.95 14.86
N TRP A 168 5.19 -10.37 13.71
CA TRP A 168 5.65 -8.99 13.57
C TRP A 168 4.49 -7.98 13.52
N SER A 169 4.69 -6.81 14.09
CA SER A 169 3.85 -5.65 13.84
C SER A 169 4.66 -4.38 13.95
N SER A 170 4.47 -3.42 13.05
CA SER A 170 5.26 -2.19 13.05
C SER A 170 4.40 -0.92 12.94
N ALA A 171 4.92 0.15 13.52
CA ALA A 171 4.42 1.51 13.40
C ALA A 171 5.60 2.45 13.14
N ALA A 172 5.39 3.44 12.29
CA ALA A 172 6.40 4.44 11.98
C ALA A 172 6.63 5.40 13.15
N PRO A 173 7.85 5.90 13.37
CA PRO A 173 8.18 6.79 14.47
C PRO A 173 7.47 8.14 14.45
N GLU A 174 6.90 8.53 13.33
CA GLU A 174 6.07 9.73 13.14
C GLU A 174 4.71 9.59 13.81
N PHE A 175 4.26 8.36 14.09
CA PHE A 175 3.01 8.14 14.81
C PHE A 175 3.18 8.55 16.27
N GLY A 176 2.21 9.28 16.82
CA GLY A 176 2.20 9.61 18.22
C GLY A 176 1.83 8.43 19.13
N ALA A 177 2.12 8.58 20.42
CA ALA A 177 1.96 7.53 21.41
C ALA A 177 0.57 6.88 21.38
N ARG A 178 -0.49 7.68 21.36
CA ARG A 178 -1.88 7.19 21.36
C ARG A 178 -2.17 6.27 20.17
N SER A 179 -1.77 6.69 18.98
CA SER A 179 -1.97 5.92 17.75
C SER A 179 -1.24 4.57 17.77
N VAL A 180 -0.06 4.52 18.39
CA VAL A 180 0.73 3.29 18.56
C VAL A 180 0.14 2.39 19.64
N ILE A 181 -0.29 2.95 20.77
CA ILE A 181 -0.94 2.23 21.86
C ILE A 181 -2.25 1.58 21.38
N ASP A 182 -3.06 2.32 20.62
CA ASP A 182 -4.31 1.82 20.05
C ASP A 182 -4.11 0.63 19.08
N ARG A 183 -2.92 0.49 18.50
CA ARG A 183 -2.53 -0.64 17.65
C ARG A 183 -1.93 -1.78 18.46
N PHE A 184 -0.83 -1.50 19.13
CA PHE A 184 -0.04 -2.53 19.82
C PHE A 184 -0.76 -3.11 21.03
N GLY A 185 -1.60 -2.31 21.71
CA GLY A 185 -2.43 -2.79 22.82
C GLY A 185 -3.41 -3.89 22.43
N GLN A 186 -3.81 -3.95 21.14
CA GLN A 186 -4.73 -4.99 20.66
C GLN A 186 -4.05 -6.36 20.50
N ILE A 187 -2.76 -6.39 20.18
CA ILE A 187 -2.03 -7.63 19.88
C ILE A 187 -1.17 -8.13 21.03
N GLU A 188 -1.09 -7.36 22.11
CA GLU A 188 -0.37 -7.72 23.34
C GLU A 188 1.06 -8.20 23.07
N PRO A 189 1.96 -7.35 22.53
CA PRO A 189 3.33 -7.74 22.21
C PRO A 189 4.14 -8.03 23.47
N LYS A 190 5.00 -9.04 23.39
CA LYS A 190 5.94 -9.42 24.46
C LYS A 190 7.17 -8.51 24.50
N VAL A 191 7.67 -8.13 23.33
CA VAL A 191 8.82 -7.26 23.15
C VAL A 191 8.43 -6.06 22.30
N LEU A 192 8.89 -4.87 22.71
CA LEU A 192 8.83 -3.65 21.93
C LEU A 192 10.25 -3.26 21.51
N LEU A 193 10.51 -3.22 20.20
CA LEU A 193 11.71 -2.66 19.60
C LEU A 193 11.42 -1.19 19.25
N ALA A 194 12.25 -0.24 19.70
CA ALA A 194 11.98 1.17 19.44
C ALA A 194 13.26 1.96 19.25
N ILE A 195 13.17 3.12 18.58
CA ILE A 195 14.29 4.05 18.43
C ILE A 195 14.30 5.10 19.54
N ASP A 196 15.47 5.69 19.75
CA ASP A 196 15.66 6.88 20.60
C ASP A 196 15.09 8.15 19.97
N GLY A 197 15.12 8.26 18.65
CA GLY A 197 14.63 9.38 17.88
C GLY A 197 14.96 9.27 16.39
N TYR A 198 14.54 10.25 15.60
CA TYR A 198 14.75 10.29 14.15
C TYR A 198 14.86 11.74 13.67
N ARG A 199 15.30 11.94 12.41
CA ARG A 199 15.30 13.25 11.76
C ARG A 199 14.27 13.27 10.64
N TYR A 200 13.50 14.36 10.55
CA TYR A 200 12.49 14.54 9.50
C TYR A 200 12.35 16.02 9.14
N GLY A 201 12.51 16.35 7.87
CA GLY A 201 12.46 17.73 7.40
C GLY A 201 13.56 18.61 8.01
N GLY A 202 14.76 18.05 8.22
CA GLY A 202 15.91 18.73 8.82
C GLY A 202 15.82 18.94 10.34
N ARG A 203 14.81 18.37 11.01
CA ARG A 203 14.61 18.51 12.46
C ARG A 203 14.75 17.18 13.17
N ASP A 204 15.38 17.21 14.34
CA ASP A 204 15.52 16.04 15.19
C ASP A 204 14.29 15.89 16.10
N PHE A 205 13.79 14.68 16.19
CA PHE A 205 12.67 14.28 17.04
C PHE A 205 13.13 13.24 18.04
N ASP A 206 13.33 13.64 19.30
CA ASP A 206 13.57 12.71 20.42
C ASP A 206 12.27 11.94 20.71
N ARG A 207 12.35 10.61 20.71
CA ARG A 207 11.20 9.74 20.98
C ARG A 207 11.28 8.99 22.29
N ARG A 208 12.33 9.18 23.07
CA ARG A 208 12.56 8.45 24.34
C ARG A 208 11.40 8.56 25.31
N GLN A 209 10.74 9.73 25.40
CA GLN A 209 9.58 9.89 26.26
C GLN A 209 8.36 9.17 25.70
N VAL A 210 8.07 9.32 24.39
CA VAL A 210 6.98 8.64 23.67
C VAL A 210 7.12 7.13 23.77
N VAL A 211 8.33 6.60 23.59
CA VAL A 211 8.63 5.17 23.69
C VAL A 211 8.36 4.63 25.09
N ARG A 212 8.72 5.38 26.14
CA ARG A 212 8.38 5.01 27.54
C ARG A 212 6.88 5.00 27.76
N GLU A 213 6.17 6.03 27.29
CA GLU A 213 4.70 6.10 27.39
C GLU A 213 4.03 4.90 26.71
N ILE A 214 4.49 4.51 25.51
CA ILE A 214 4.00 3.33 24.81
C ILE A 214 4.27 2.07 25.62
N ALA A 215 5.50 1.87 26.09
CA ALA A 215 5.90 0.69 26.84
C ALA A 215 5.13 0.54 28.16
N ASP A 216 4.90 1.65 28.88
CA ASP A 216 4.16 1.66 30.13
C ASP A 216 2.65 1.41 29.92
N SER A 217 2.10 1.88 28.80
CA SER A 217 0.68 1.76 28.48
C SER A 217 0.32 0.38 27.92
N VAL A 218 1.22 -0.24 27.15
CA VAL A 218 1.03 -1.59 26.59
C VAL A 218 1.53 -2.63 27.59
N ARG A 219 0.68 -2.97 28.55
CA ARG A 219 1.04 -3.79 29.74
C ARG A 219 1.63 -5.16 29.44
N SER A 220 1.44 -5.69 28.25
CA SER A 220 2.00 -6.99 27.81
C SER A 220 3.50 -6.92 27.52
N VAL A 221 4.05 -5.73 27.29
CA VAL A 221 5.48 -5.53 26.99
C VAL A 221 6.32 -5.91 28.21
N GLN A 222 7.02 -7.01 28.10
CA GLN A 222 7.93 -7.52 29.14
C GLN A 222 9.32 -6.89 29.00
N ARG A 223 9.70 -6.51 27.77
CA ARG A 223 11.00 -5.92 27.44
C ARG A 223 10.88 -4.87 26.36
N LEU A 224 11.38 -3.68 26.66
CA LEU A 224 11.69 -2.62 25.71
C LEU A 224 13.16 -2.79 25.31
N VAL A 225 13.42 -2.81 23.99
CA VAL A 225 14.77 -2.82 23.40
C VAL A 225 14.92 -1.57 22.56
N THR A 226 15.97 -0.79 22.82
CA THR A 226 16.18 0.49 22.16
C THR A 226 17.30 0.42 21.13
N LEU A 227 17.05 1.02 19.96
CA LEU A 227 18.04 1.32 18.92
C LEU A 227 18.37 2.82 18.99
N GLY A 228 19.59 3.16 19.35
CA GLY A 228 20.11 4.52 19.25
C GLY A 228 20.35 4.90 17.79
N TYR A 229 19.30 5.36 17.14
CA TYR A 229 19.32 5.74 15.72
C TYR A 229 19.67 7.22 15.55
N LEU A 230 19.08 8.09 16.39
CA LEU A 230 19.34 9.51 16.37
C LEU A 230 20.74 9.84 16.93
N ASP A 231 21.14 9.18 18.03
CA ASP A 231 22.46 9.38 18.63
C ASP A 231 23.56 8.50 18.04
N GLY A 232 23.21 7.56 17.15
CA GLY A 232 24.15 6.68 16.45
C GLY A 232 24.77 5.56 17.29
N SER A 233 24.26 5.31 18.52
CA SER A 233 24.82 4.29 19.42
C SER A 233 24.50 2.84 19.02
N GLY A 234 23.55 2.64 18.10
CA GLY A 234 23.11 1.30 17.67
C GLY A 234 22.20 0.60 18.69
N TRP A 235 22.06 -0.71 18.57
CA TRP A 235 21.26 -1.49 19.50
C TRP A 235 21.82 -1.42 20.92
N GLU A 236 20.94 -1.38 21.91
CA GLU A 236 21.34 -1.31 23.33
C GLU A 236 22.32 -2.43 23.70
N PRO A 237 23.29 -2.17 24.58
CA PRO A 237 24.30 -3.15 24.98
C PRO A 237 23.66 -4.43 25.54
N GLY A 238 24.13 -5.60 25.04
CA GLY A 238 23.70 -6.92 25.50
C GLY A 238 22.40 -7.41 24.85
N PHE A 239 21.79 -6.66 23.95
CA PHE A 239 20.64 -7.17 23.19
C PHE A 239 21.06 -8.17 22.10
N LEU A 240 22.02 -7.80 21.26
CA LEU A 240 22.47 -8.66 20.17
C LEU A 240 23.12 -9.93 20.72
N GLY A 241 22.64 -11.08 20.26
CA GLY A 241 23.21 -12.38 20.59
C GLY A 241 24.19 -12.88 19.52
N SER A 242 24.68 -14.10 19.70
CA SER A 242 25.56 -14.79 18.77
C SER A 242 24.96 -16.14 18.39
N GLY A 243 25.19 -16.59 17.17
CA GLY A 243 24.75 -17.87 16.65
C GLY A 243 24.38 -17.77 15.16
N ASP A 244 24.18 -18.92 14.54
CA ASP A 244 23.73 -19.01 13.15
C ASP A 244 22.25 -18.64 13.03
N LEU A 245 21.88 -18.15 11.86
CA LEU A 245 20.49 -17.92 11.51
C LEU A 245 19.82 -19.25 11.18
N GLU A 246 18.89 -19.64 12.04
CA GLU A 246 18.05 -20.83 11.90
C GLU A 246 16.63 -20.42 11.47
N PHE A 247 15.98 -21.28 10.72
CA PHE A 247 14.62 -21.04 10.23
C PHE A 247 13.66 -22.09 10.81
N SER A 248 12.66 -21.63 11.55
CA SER A 248 11.59 -22.49 12.04
C SER A 248 10.64 -22.86 10.90
N PRO A 249 10.46 -24.14 10.58
CA PRO A 249 9.41 -24.54 9.67
C PRO A 249 8.06 -24.42 10.38
N LEU A 250 7.15 -23.61 9.84
CA LEU A 250 5.86 -23.28 10.44
C LEU A 250 4.72 -23.72 9.53
N ASP A 251 3.54 -23.89 10.09
CA ASP A 251 2.35 -24.16 9.30
C ASP A 251 2.11 -23.05 8.26
N PHE A 252 1.59 -23.42 7.09
CA PHE A 252 1.37 -22.48 5.98
C PHE A 252 0.55 -21.25 6.40
N ALA A 253 -0.47 -21.44 7.23
CA ALA A 253 -1.33 -20.37 7.74
C ALA A 253 -0.79 -19.69 9.02
N HIS A 254 0.45 -20.05 9.49
CA HIS A 254 1.01 -19.41 10.67
C HIS A 254 1.10 -17.89 10.47
N PRO A 255 0.66 -17.06 11.46
CA PRO A 255 0.71 -15.59 11.34
C PRO A 255 2.13 -15.07 11.10
N LEU A 256 2.32 -14.26 10.06
CA LEU A 256 3.59 -13.60 9.77
C LEU A 256 3.64 -12.21 10.43
N TRP A 257 2.57 -11.45 10.23
CA TRP A 257 2.46 -10.09 10.75
C TRP A 257 1.01 -9.67 11.01
N VAL A 258 0.88 -8.59 11.78
CA VAL A 258 -0.39 -7.87 11.95
C VAL A 258 -0.23 -6.47 11.37
N LEU A 259 -1.05 -6.15 10.38
CA LEU A 259 -1.16 -4.82 9.78
C LEU A 259 -2.42 -4.12 10.26
N TYR A 260 -2.45 -2.81 10.12
CA TYR A 260 -3.61 -2.03 10.56
C TYR A 260 -4.19 -1.20 9.42
N SER A 261 -5.50 -1.24 9.28
CA SER A 261 -6.25 -0.32 8.43
C SER A 261 -7.22 0.51 9.28
N SER A 262 -7.59 1.70 8.79
CA SER A 262 -8.59 2.52 9.47
C SER A 262 -9.92 1.77 9.54
N GLY A 263 -10.43 1.59 10.76
CA GLY A 263 -11.74 1.00 11.00
C GLY A 263 -12.85 2.04 10.94
N THR A 264 -14.06 1.62 10.61
CA THR A 264 -15.27 2.47 10.68
C THR A 264 -15.74 2.73 12.12
N THR A 265 -15.23 1.96 13.09
CA THR A 265 -15.70 1.91 14.49
C THR A 265 -14.75 2.51 15.52
N GLY A 266 -13.71 3.24 15.11
CA GLY A 266 -12.78 3.95 16.01
C GLY A 266 -11.39 3.32 16.08
N LEU A 267 -11.21 2.10 16.60
CA LEU A 267 -9.90 1.44 16.63
C LEU A 267 -9.51 0.88 15.27
N PRO A 268 -8.22 0.93 14.89
CA PRO A 268 -7.73 0.29 13.67
C PRO A 268 -7.99 -1.21 13.65
N LYS A 269 -8.38 -1.76 12.49
CA LYS A 269 -8.56 -3.21 12.31
C LYS A 269 -7.20 -3.92 12.35
N PRO A 270 -6.96 -4.88 13.26
CA PRO A 270 -5.69 -5.63 13.35
C PRO A 270 -5.75 -6.86 12.44
N ILE A 271 -5.25 -6.72 11.23
CA ILE A 271 -5.36 -7.67 10.13
C ILE A 271 -4.20 -8.65 10.18
N VAL A 272 -4.48 -9.93 10.31
CA VAL A 272 -3.47 -10.99 10.41
C VAL A 272 -3.30 -11.70 9.08
N HIS A 273 -2.08 -11.73 8.57
CA HIS A 273 -1.73 -12.46 7.34
C HIS A 273 -0.85 -13.68 7.64
N GLY A 274 -1.16 -14.78 6.97
CA GLY A 274 -0.37 -16.02 7.08
C GLY A 274 0.89 -16.00 6.21
N GLN A 275 1.98 -16.58 6.73
CA GLN A 275 3.29 -16.55 6.06
C GLN A 275 3.28 -17.19 4.67
N GLY A 276 2.64 -18.32 4.51
CA GLY A 276 2.63 -19.03 3.24
C GLY A 276 1.78 -18.32 2.18
N GLY A 277 0.64 -17.73 2.59
CA GLY A 277 -0.20 -16.95 1.69
C GLY A 277 0.53 -15.71 1.17
N ILE A 278 1.23 -15.01 2.05
CA ILE A 278 2.06 -13.85 1.68
C ILE A 278 3.24 -14.28 0.81
N LEU A 279 3.91 -15.39 1.12
CA LEU A 279 5.00 -15.93 0.30
C LEU A 279 4.58 -16.14 -1.15
N LEU A 280 3.47 -16.86 -1.37
CA LEU A 280 2.97 -17.14 -2.72
C LEU A 280 2.56 -15.85 -3.45
N GLU A 281 1.85 -14.96 -2.76
CA GLU A 281 1.38 -13.71 -3.34
C GLU A 281 2.53 -12.77 -3.72
N GLN A 282 3.54 -12.64 -2.85
CA GLN A 282 4.69 -11.79 -3.11
C GLN A 282 5.60 -12.35 -4.21
N LEU A 283 5.82 -13.67 -4.27
CA LEU A 283 6.51 -14.31 -5.39
C LEU A 283 5.81 -14.01 -6.72
N LYS A 284 4.50 -14.26 -6.79
CA LYS A 284 3.70 -13.96 -7.97
C LYS A 284 3.78 -12.48 -8.34
N LYS A 285 3.57 -11.58 -7.37
CA LYS A 285 3.47 -10.14 -7.63
C LYS A 285 4.81 -9.54 -8.04
N SER A 286 5.88 -9.85 -7.31
CA SER A 286 7.20 -9.29 -7.57
C SER A 286 7.78 -9.76 -8.91
N HIS A 287 7.58 -11.02 -9.27
CA HIS A 287 8.12 -11.55 -10.51
C HIS A 287 7.20 -11.33 -11.73
N LEU A 288 5.88 -11.57 -11.62
CA LEU A 288 5.01 -11.56 -12.80
C LEU A 288 4.40 -10.18 -13.10
N HIS A 289 4.22 -9.35 -12.07
CA HIS A 289 3.56 -8.04 -12.21
C HIS A 289 4.51 -6.86 -12.08
N LEU A 290 5.51 -6.96 -11.20
CA LEU A 290 6.54 -5.94 -11.06
C LEU A 290 7.73 -6.18 -12.00
N ASP A 291 7.84 -7.41 -12.50
CA ASP A 291 8.92 -7.88 -13.38
C ASP A 291 10.31 -7.60 -12.79
N ALA A 292 10.46 -7.87 -11.48
CA ALA A 292 11.74 -7.75 -10.81
C ALA A 292 12.75 -8.74 -11.43
N GLN A 293 13.89 -8.22 -11.88
CA GLN A 293 14.93 -8.97 -12.56
C GLN A 293 16.22 -8.98 -11.73
N PRO A 294 17.12 -9.94 -11.95
CA PRO A 294 18.45 -9.91 -11.36
C PRO A 294 19.17 -8.59 -11.60
N GLY A 295 19.75 -8.03 -10.54
CA GLY A 295 20.46 -6.75 -10.61
C GLY A 295 19.57 -5.51 -10.53
N ASP A 296 18.25 -5.67 -10.46
CA ASP A 296 17.34 -4.55 -10.22
C ASP A 296 17.54 -3.94 -8.82
N ARG A 297 17.19 -2.67 -8.74
CA ARG A 297 17.23 -1.85 -7.52
C ARG A 297 15.86 -1.20 -7.37
N LEU A 298 14.99 -1.85 -6.58
CA LEU A 298 13.62 -1.42 -6.43
C LEU A 298 13.48 -0.52 -5.21
N PHE A 299 12.80 0.58 -5.43
CA PHE A 299 12.43 1.54 -4.41
C PHE A 299 10.92 1.71 -4.34
N TRP A 300 10.38 1.83 -3.14
CA TRP A 300 9.05 2.36 -2.92
C TRP A 300 9.10 3.28 -1.72
N PHE A 301 8.77 4.56 -1.91
CA PHE A 301 8.67 5.46 -0.78
C PHE A 301 7.56 4.98 0.16
N SER A 302 7.94 4.60 1.36
CA SER A 302 7.04 4.04 2.36
C SER A 302 7.59 4.22 3.77
N THR A 303 6.69 4.19 4.74
CA THR A 303 7.03 4.06 6.15
C THR A 303 6.65 2.66 6.65
N THR A 304 7.20 2.24 7.78
CA THR A 304 6.94 0.92 8.39
C THR A 304 5.49 0.75 8.86
N GLY A 305 4.73 1.83 8.95
CA GLY A 305 3.29 1.82 9.25
C GLY A 305 2.39 1.67 8.02
N TRP A 306 2.95 1.58 6.80
CA TRP A 306 2.19 1.39 5.57
C TRP A 306 2.54 0.06 4.90
N MET A 307 1.53 -0.69 4.43
CA MET A 307 1.71 -2.01 3.81
C MET A 307 2.68 -2.03 2.63
N MET A 308 2.96 -0.89 2.00
CA MET A 308 3.95 -0.81 0.93
C MET A 308 5.37 -1.09 1.41
N TRP A 309 5.67 -0.94 2.71
CA TRP A 309 6.90 -1.42 3.29
C TRP A 309 6.99 -2.95 3.25
N ASN A 310 5.91 -3.64 3.64
CA ASN A 310 5.82 -5.10 3.59
C ASN A 310 5.94 -5.62 2.16
N PHE A 311 5.33 -4.89 1.20
CA PHE A 311 5.46 -5.19 -0.22
C PHE A 311 6.91 -5.02 -0.71
N LEU A 312 7.57 -3.91 -0.37
CA LEU A 312 8.97 -3.65 -0.74
C LEU A 312 9.92 -4.72 -0.17
N VAL A 313 9.76 -5.07 1.12
CA VAL A 313 10.56 -6.14 1.74
C VAL A 313 10.34 -7.48 1.04
N GLY A 314 9.12 -7.77 0.59
CA GLY A 314 8.80 -8.97 -0.19
C GLY A 314 9.52 -9.08 -1.54
N VAL A 315 10.04 -7.98 -2.08
CA VAL A 315 10.89 -8.01 -3.28
C VAL A 315 12.19 -8.80 -3.04
N LEU A 316 12.65 -8.90 -1.79
CA LEU A 316 13.82 -9.72 -1.43
C LEU A 316 13.63 -11.22 -1.70
N LEU A 317 12.40 -11.69 -1.96
CA LEU A 317 12.14 -13.03 -2.49
C LEU A 317 12.65 -13.21 -3.93
N THR A 318 12.99 -12.12 -4.61
CA THR A 318 13.57 -12.11 -5.95
C THR A 318 15.10 -11.93 -5.90
N GLU A 319 15.76 -11.89 -7.05
CA GLU A 319 17.19 -11.60 -7.17
C GLU A 319 17.50 -10.09 -7.26
N ALA A 320 16.50 -9.24 -6.98
CA ALA A 320 16.65 -7.80 -6.92
C ALA A 320 17.06 -7.33 -5.53
N SER A 321 17.75 -6.20 -5.46
CA SER A 321 17.96 -5.46 -4.21
C SER A 321 16.87 -4.42 -4.00
N ILE A 322 16.66 -4.00 -2.75
CA ILE A 322 15.74 -2.93 -2.41
C ILE A 322 16.47 -1.69 -1.92
N VAL A 323 15.86 -0.53 -2.14
CA VAL A 323 16.35 0.75 -1.64
C VAL A 323 15.41 1.25 -0.55
N LEU A 324 15.95 1.56 0.61
CA LEU A 324 15.24 2.08 1.77
C LEU A 324 15.56 3.56 1.92
N TYR A 325 14.57 4.34 2.31
CA TYR A 325 14.75 5.75 2.66
C TYR A 325 13.94 6.10 3.90
N ASP A 326 14.61 6.74 4.88
CA ASP A 326 13.99 7.32 6.06
C ASP A 326 14.19 8.83 6.07
N GLY A 327 13.10 9.59 6.00
CA GLY A 327 13.10 11.03 5.95
C GLY A 327 11.93 11.62 5.15
N ASN A 328 11.85 12.94 5.14
CA ASN A 328 10.83 13.66 4.40
C ASN A 328 11.13 13.65 2.89
N PRO A 329 10.23 13.15 2.04
CA PRO A 329 10.43 13.10 0.58
C PRO A 329 10.51 14.48 -0.08
N GLY A 330 10.08 15.53 0.62
CA GLY A 330 10.12 16.92 0.16
C GLY A 330 11.21 17.77 0.82
N HIS A 331 12.17 17.19 1.55
CA HIS A 331 13.23 17.94 2.21
C HIS A 331 14.62 17.56 1.69
N PRO A 332 15.49 18.55 1.34
CA PRO A 332 15.24 20.00 1.37
C PRO A 332 14.26 20.48 0.29
N ASP A 333 14.00 19.68 -0.73
CA ASP A 333 13.04 19.93 -1.81
C ASP A 333 12.51 18.61 -2.40
N LEU A 334 11.54 18.69 -3.32
CA LEU A 334 10.93 17.52 -3.97
C LEU A 334 11.90 16.74 -4.90
N GLY A 335 13.09 17.25 -5.17
CA GLY A 335 14.16 16.57 -5.91
C GLY A 335 14.89 15.50 -5.10
N THR A 336 14.70 15.46 -3.78
CA THR A 336 15.42 14.56 -2.86
C THR A 336 15.33 13.10 -3.27
N LEU A 337 14.14 12.57 -3.53
CA LEU A 337 13.99 11.17 -3.93
C LEU A 337 14.53 10.89 -5.34
N TRP A 338 14.51 11.87 -6.25
CA TRP A 338 15.09 11.74 -7.59
C TRP A 338 16.62 11.73 -7.53
N THR A 339 17.21 12.56 -6.67
CA THR A 339 18.64 12.52 -6.36
C THR A 339 19.04 11.17 -5.73
N LEU A 340 18.23 10.64 -4.83
CA LEU A 340 18.44 9.29 -4.29
C LEU A 340 18.38 8.23 -5.39
N ALA A 341 17.43 8.33 -6.32
CA ALA A 341 17.31 7.41 -7.46
C ALA A 341 18.57 7.41 -8.32
N GLN A 342 19.14 8.58 -8.58
CA GLN A 342 20.41 8.74 -9.30
C GLN A 342 21.59 8.13 -8.53
N ARG A 343 21.75 8.51 -7.25
CA ARG A 343 22.89 8.06 -6.40
C ARG A 343 22.90 6.55 -6.19
N THR A 344 21.74 5.92 -6.06
CA THR A 344 21.62 4.46 -5.85
C THR A 344 21.47 3.70 -7.17
N GLY A 345 21.26 4.41 -8.28
CA GLY A 345 21.02 3.83 -9.61
C GLY A 345 19.73 3.02 -9.66
N MET A 346 18.63 3.51 -9.05
CA MET A 346 17.33 2.82 -9.06
C MET A 346 16.91 2.40 -10.46
N THR A 347 16.35 1.19 -10.55
CA THR A 347 15.75 0.66 -11.79
C THR A 347 14.24 0.76 -11.78
N CYS A 348 13.63 0.77 -10.59
CA CYS A 348 12.19 0.98 -10.38
C CYS A 348 11.99 1.99 -9.24
N PHE A 349 11.27 3.07 -9.53
CA PHE A 349 10.92 4.14 -8.60
C PHE A 349 9.43 4.09 -8.27
N GLY A 350 9.09 3.58 -7.09
CA GLY A 350 7.72 3.51 -6.58
C GLY A 350 7.39 4.67 -5.64
N THR A 351 6.23 5.28 -5.83
CA THR A 351 5.78 6.41 -5.02
C THR A 351 4.24 6.49 -4.95
N SER A 352 3.72 7.55 -4.36
CA SER A 352 2.28 7.86 -4.36
C SER A 352 1.90 8.78 -5.52
N ALA A 353 0.64 8.70 -5.97
CA ALA A 353 0.09 9.66 -6.93
C ALA A 353 0.17 11.11 -6.41
N ALA A 354 0.04 11.29 -5.09
CA ALA A 354 0.17 12.60 -4.45
C ALA A 354 1.58 13.20 -4.60
N PHE A 355 2.64 12.39 -4.47
CA PHE A 355 4.02 12.85 -4.68
C PHE A 355 4.25 13.27 -6.14
N ILE A 356 3.79 12.47 -7.11
CA ILE A 356 3.86 12.83 -8.53
C ILE A 356 3.15 14.18 -8.78
N SER A 357 1.93 14.35 -8.24
CA SER A 357 1.19 15.61 -8.36
C SER A 357 1.94 16.79 -7.73
N SER A 358 2.60 16.59 -6.59
CA SER A 358 3.42 17.64 -5.96
C SER A 358 4.62 18.02 -6.82
N CYS A 359 5.31 17.06 -7.43
CA CYS A 359 6.41 17.33 -8.37
C CYS A 359 5.92 18.12 -9.59
N MET A 360 4.78 17.74 -10.17
CA MET A 360 4.17 18.46 -11.29
C MET A 360 3.84 19.93 -10.93
N LYS A 361 3.19 20.13 -9.78
CA LYS A 361 2.81 21.47 -9.30
C LYS A 361 4.01 22.37 -9.03
N ALA A 362 5.11 21.80 -8.56
CA ALA A 362 6.36 22.51 -8.33
C ALA A 362 7.16 22.77 -9.61
N GLY A 363 6.70 22.28 -10.76
CA GLY A 363 7.46 22.36 -12.01
C GLY A 363 8.79 21.61 -11.95
N LEU A 364 8.87 20.55 -11.15
CA LEU A 364 10.09 19.77 -10.98
C LEU A 364 10.44 19.02 -12.26
N GLU A 365 11.71 19.05 -12.62
CA GLU A 365 12.30 18.22 -13.67
C GLU A 365 13.13 17.11 -12.99
N PRO A 366 12.67 15.86 -12.95
CA PRO A 366 13.34 14.76 -12.23
C PRO A 366 14.80 14.53 -12.64
N ALA A 367 15.14 14.80 -13.89
CA ALA A 367 16.49 14.66 -14.43
C ALA A 367 17.37 15.91 -14.24
N SER A 368 16.86 17.00 -13.66
CA SER A 368 17.65 18.24 -13.48
C SER A 368 18.87 18.07 -12.57
N GLY A 369 18.81 17.13 -11.62
CA GLY A 369 19.93 16.75 -10.75
C GLY A 369 20.93 15.79 -11.40
N GLY A 370 20.68 15.32 -12.63
CA GLY A 370 21.49 14.37 -13.39
C GLY A 370 20.65 13.28 -14.06
N GLU A 371 21.28 12.52 -14.95
CA GLU A 371 20.62 11.46 -15.71
C GLU A 371 20.19 10.29 -14.82
N LEU A 372 19.10 9.63 -15.19
CA LEU A 372 18.54 8.43 -14.55
C LEU A 372 18.67 7.20 -15.50
N PRO A 373 19.89 6.82 -15.93
CA PRO A 373 20.10 5.88 -17.03
C PRO A 373 19.63 4.45 -16.70
N ASN A 374 19.49 4.12 -15.42
CA ASN A 374 19.05 2.81 -15.00
C ASN A 374 17.53 2.72 -14.78
N LEU A 375 16.83 3.86 -14.76
CA LEU A 375 15.41 3.89 -14.44
C LEU A 375 14.59 3.30 -15.60
N ARG A 376 13.99 2.15 -15.37
CA ARG A 376 13.18 1.43 -16.36
C ARG A 376 11.69 1.39 -16.02
N ALA A 377 11.32 1.74 -14.78
CA ALA A 377 9.94 1.73 -14.35
C ALA A 377 9.64 2.77 -13.27
N VAL A 378 8.42 3.30 -13.29
CA VAL A 378 7.85 4.13 -12.23
C VAL A 378 6.54 3.50 -11.78
N GLY A 379 6.38 3.31 -10.47
CA GLY A 379 5.18 2.80 -9.85
C GLY A 379 4.39 3.90 -9.14
N SER A 380 3.06 3.87 -9.23
CA SER A 380 2.17 4.78 -8.52
C SER A 380 1.06 4.03 -7.78
N THR A 381 0.79 4.42 -6.52
CA THR A 381 -0.31 3.88 -5.70
C THR A 381 -0.79 4.87 -4.66
N GLY A 382 -1.70 4.44 -3.78
CA GLY A 382 -2.23 5.21 -2.65
C GLY A 382 -3.48 6.02 -2.99
N SER A 383 -3.57 6.52 -4.21
CA SER A 383 -4.77 7.13 -4.82
C SER A 383 -4.69 6.98 -6.34
N PRO A 384 -5.81 7.15 -7.08
CA PRO A 384 -5.76 7.16 -8.54
C PRO A 384 -4.81 8.24 -9.06
N LEU A 385 -3.94 7.88 -9.99
CA LEU A 385 -3.08 8.84 -10.67
C LEU A 385 -3.91 9.59 -11.71
N ALA A 386 -3.88 10.93 -11.65
CA ALA A 386 -4.56 11.78 -12.63
C ALA A 386 -3.95 11.59 -14.03
N ARG A 387 -4.73 11.85 -15.09
CA ARG A 387 -4.29 11.68 -16.48
C ARG A 387 -3.04 12.51 -16.81
N GLU A 388 -3.00 13.73 -16.32
CA GLU A 388 -1.85 14.64 -16.45
C GLU A 388 -0.58 14.03 -15.82
N GLY A 389 -0.72 13.28 -14.72
CA GLY A 389 0.39 12.57 -14.09
C GLY A 389 0.99 11.48 -14.99
N PHE A 390 0.14 10.79 -15.77
CA PHE A 390 0.64 9.83 -16.78
C PHE A 390 1.45 10.54 -17.86
N ARG A 391 0.95 11.65 -18.41
CA ARG A 391 1.66 12.43 -19.44
C ARG A 391 2.96 12.98 -18.89
N TRP A 392 2.92 13.60 -17.71
CA TRP A 392 4.09 14.19 -17.07
C TRP A 392 5.24 13.19 -16.90
N ILE A 393 4.94 11.94 -16.49
CA ILE A 393 5.98 10.90 -16.38
C ILE A 393 6.67 10.68 -17.72
N TYR A 394 5.93 10.59 -18.83
CA TYR A 394 6.54 10.36 -20.15
C TYR A 394 7.23 11.61 -20.71
N ASP A 395 6.72 12.79 -20.43
CA ASP A 395 7.34 14.08 -20.81
C ASP A 395 8.67 14.27 -20.09
N GLN A 396 8.77 13.86 -18.82
CA GLN A 396 9.95 14.07 -18.00
C GLN A 396 10.99 12.94 -18.09
N LEU A 397 10.56 11.71 -18.23
CA LEU A 397 11.45 10.53 -18.12
C LEU A 397 11.62 9.79 -19.45
N GLY A 398 10.86 10.19 -20.47
CA GLY A 398 10.96 9.61 -21.82
C GLY A 398 10.09 8.36 -22.03
N PRO A 399 10.02 7.91 -23.31
CA PRO A 399 9.09 6.87 -23.73
C PRO A 399 9.52 5.44 -23.35
N ASP A 400 10.73 5.25 -22.85
CA ASP A 400 11.25 3.91 -22.51
C ASP A 400 10.92 3.47 -21.09
N VAL A 401 10.49 4.41 -20.23
CA VAL A 401 10.13 4.14 -18.85
C VAL A 401 8.71 3.55 -18.79
N TRP A 402 8.58 2.42 -18.14
CA TRP A 402 7.29 1.78 -17.91
C TRP A 402 6.60 2.40 -16.69
N LEU A 403 5.54 3.14 -16.89
CA LEU A 403 4.66 3.61 -15.81
C LEU A 403 3.62 2.53 -15.50
N PHE A 404 3.53 2.12 -14.24
CA PHE A 404 2.43 1.28 -13.79
C PHE A 404 1.75 1.87 -12.56
N SER A 405 0.47 2.18 -12.70
CA SER A 405 -0.40 2.48 -11.57
C SER A 405 -0.97 1.19 -11.00
N THR A 406 -1.14 1.11 -9.68
CA THR A 406 -1.62 -0.10 -9.02
C THR A 406 -2.62 0.24 -7.92
N SER A 407 -3.68 -0.55 -7.80
CA SER A 407 -4.67 -0.46 -6.74
C SER A 407 -4.80 -1.78 -6.01
N GLY A 408 -4.81 -1.71 -4.69
CA GLY A 408 -4.90 -2.85 -3.78
C GLY A 408 -5.28 -2.39 -2.38
N GLY A 409 -5.11 -3.26 -1.40
CA GLY A 409 -5.47 -2.94 -0.02
C GLY A 409 -4.51 -3.51 1.00
N THR A 410 -4.40 -2.82 2.13
CA THR A 410 -3.75 -3.37 3.34
C THR A 410 -4.36 -4.71 3.72
N ASP A 411 -5.66 -4.84 3.51
CA ASP A 411 -6.47 -6.00 3.89
C ASP A 411 -5.98 -7.30 3.26
N VAL A 412 -5.51 -7.29 2.01
CA VAL A 412 -4.94 -8.46 1.34
C VAL A 412 -3.42 -8.35 1.13
N CYS A 413 -2.82 -7.26 1.57
CA CYS A 413 -1.38 -6.96 1.46
C CYS A 413 -0.82 -7.14 0.04
N THR A 414 -1.63 -6.81 -0.98
CA THR A 414 -1.28 -6.87 -2.41
C THR A 414 -2.19 -5.96 -3.23
N ALA A 415 -2.01 -5.97 -4.56
CA ALA A 415 -2.84 -5.24 -5.49
C ALA A 415 -3.76 -6.17 -6.29
N PHE A 416 -4.99 -5.72 -6.51
CA PHE A 416 -6.02 -6.40 -7.31
C PHE A 416 -5.85 -6.15 -8.80
N VAL A 417 -5.50 -4.92 -9.15
CA VAL A 417 -5.27 -4.44 -10.50
C VAL A 417 -3.98 -3.63 -10.53
N GLY A 418 -3.27 -3.63 -11.65
CA GLY A 418 -2.00 -2.91 -11.71
C GLY A 418 -1.16 -3.23 -12.93
N GLY A 419 0.16 -3.17 -12.74
CA GLY A 419 1.15 -3.37 -13.79
C GLY A 419 1.12 -4.77 -14.41
N VAL A 420 1.25 -4.78 -15.73
CA VAL A 420 1.50 -5.97 -16.54
C VAL A 420 2.58 -5.61 -17.56
N PRO A 421 3.81 -6.13 -17.41
CA PRO A 421 4.97 -5.66 -18.18
C PRO A 421 4.87 -5.91 -19.70
N THR A 422 3.90 -6.74 -20.13
CA THR A 422 3.67 -7.08 -21.54
C THR A 422 2.48 -6.36 -22.14
N LEU A 423 1.76 -5.53 -21.39
CA LEU A 423 0.61 -4.75 -21.88
C LEU A 423 0.95 -3.26 -22.04
N PRO A 424 0.29 -2.58 -22.99
CA PRO A 424 0.47 -1.15 -23.16
C PRO A 424 -0.09 -0.35 -21.96
N VAL A 425 0.52 0.81 -21.69
CA VAL A 425 0.00 1.79 -20.72
C VAL A 425 -0.92 2.77 -21.44
N ARG A 426 -2.11 2.96 -20.89
CA ARG A 426 -3.10 3.93 -21.34
C ARG A 426 -3.36 4.95 -20.26
N GLU A 427 -3.61 6.16 -20.66
CA GLU A 427 -3.84 7.28 -19.77
C GLU A 427 -5.07 7.05 -18.89
N GLY A 428 -4.87 7.12 -17.57
CA GLY A 428 -5.94 6.96 -16.58
C GLY A 428 -6.41 5.51 -16.36
N GLU A 429 -5.80 4.51 -17.02
CA GLU A 429 -6.15 3.09 -16.88
C GLU A 429 -5.05 2.31 -16.16
N LEU A 430 -5.43 1.36 -15.32
CA LEU A 430 -4.55 0.33 -14.78
C LEU A 430 -4.51 -0.84 -15.77
N GLN A 431 -3.32 -1.35 -16.05
CA GLN A 431 -3.08 -2.22 -17.19
C GLN A 431 -3.84 -3.55 -17.17
N GLY A 432 -4.02 -4.15 -15.99
CA GLY A 432 -4.73 -5.44 -15.94
C GLY A 432 -5.07 -5.88 -14.53
N ARG A 433 -5.97 -6.86 -14.45
CA ARG A 433 -6.33 -7.56 -13.22
C ARG A 433 -5.17 -8.48 -12.81
N ALA A 434 -4.87 -8.58 -11.51
CA ALA A 434 -3.79 -9.43 -11.04
C ALA A 434 -4.12 -10.93 -11.26
N LEU A 435 -3.12 -11.72 -11.64
CA LEU A 435 -3.27 -13.16 -11.78
C LEU A 435 -3.69 -13.79 -10.44
N GLY A 436 -4.58 -14.79 -10.48
CA GLY A 436 -5.12 -15.44 -9.28
C GLY A 436 -6.05 -14.55 -8.43
N CYS A 437 -6.40 -13.36 -8.91
CA CYS A 437 -7.35 -12.46 -8.27
C CYS A 437 -8.58 -12.29 -9.17
N ALA A 438 -9.70 -12.88 -8.75
CA ALA A 438 -10.97 -12.82 -9.47
C ALA A 438 -11.70 -11.52 -9.17
N VAL A 439 -11.07 -10.39 -9.54
CA VAL A 439 -11.64 -9.05 -9.34
C VAL A 439 -12.65 -8.73 -10.44
N GLU A 440 -13.80 -8.22 -10.01
CA GLU A 440 -14.93 -7.86 -10.88
C GLU A 440 -15.54 -6.52 -10.45
N ALA A 441 -16.24 -5.88 -11.36
CA ALA A 441 -17.16 -4.76 -11.07
C ALA A 441 -18.57 -5.33 -10.98
N TRP A 442 -19.27 -5.12 -9.85
CA TRP A 442 -20.64 -5.59 -9.67
C TRP A 442 -21.64 -4.45 -9.61
N ASP A 443 -22.75 -4.61 -10.33
CA ASP A 443 -23.88 -3.69 -10.23
C ASP A 443 -24.63 -3.84 -8.88
N PRO A 444 -25.60 -2.97 -8.56
CA PRO A 444 -26.37 -3.07 -7.33
C PRO A 444 -27.17 -4.38 -7.17
N GLU A 445 -27.46 -5.07 -8.27
CA GLU A 445 -28.16 -6.35 -8.30
C GLU A 445 -27.20 -7.55 -8.11
N GLY A 446 -25.89 -7.29 -7.93
CA GLY A 446 -24.87 -8.32 -7.70
C GLY A 446 -24.44 -9.08 -8.97
N ARG A 447 -24.56 -8.45 -10.13
CA ARG A 447 -24.13 -9.02 -11.41
C ARG A 447 -22.83 -8.39 -11.87
N SER A 448 -21.93 -9.18 -12.42
CA SER A 448 -20.68 -8.70 -13.03
C SER A 448 -20.96 -7.85 -14.27
N VAL A 449 -20.38 -6.66 -14.33
CA VAL A 449 -20.51 -5.71 -15.44
C VAL A 449 -19.15 -5.37 -16.06
N VAL A 450 -19.15 -5.02 -17.35
CA VAL A 450 -17.96 -4.61 -18.10
C VAL A 450 -18.27 -3.33 -18.88
N GLY A 451 -17.38 -2.33 -18.78
CA GLY A 451 -17.58 -1.00 -19.37
C GLY A 451 -18.55 -0.12 -18.57
N GLU A 452 -18.88 -0.55 -17.38
CA GLU A 452 -19.72 0.18 -16.43
C GLU A 452 -19.05 0.20 -15.05
N VAL A 453 -19.33 1.23 -14.27
CA VAL A 453 -18.82 1.37 -12.90
C VAL A 453 -19.63 0.47 -11.96
N GLY A 454 -18.94 -0.35 -11.17
CA GLY A 454 -19.54 -1.21 -10.16
C GLY A 454 -18.73 -1.27 -8.88
N GLU A 455 -19.27 -1.92 -7.86
CA GLU A 455 -18.55 -2.24 -6.62
C GLU A 455 -17.42 -3.21 -6.90
N LEU A 456 -16.20 -2.90 -6.42
CA LEU A 456 -15.08 -3.82 -6.52
C LEU A 456 -15.31 -5.03 -5.61
N VAL A 457 -15.44 -6.19 -6.23
CA VAL A 457 -15.52 -7.46 -5.52
C VAL A 457 -14.43 -8.42 -5.95
N ILE A 458 -14.11 -9.37 -5.05
CA ILE A 458 -13.24 -10.51 -5.35
C ILE A 458 -14.08 -11.76 -5.14
N SER A 459 -14.37 -12.47 -6.24
CA SER A 459 -15.32 -13.58 -6.26
C SER A 459 -14.69 -14.95 -5.95
N GLN A 460 -13.36 -15.01 -5.81
CA GLN A 460 -12.62 -16.23 -5.45
C GLN A 460 -11.59 -15.96 -4.34
N PRO A 461 -11.27 -16.94 -3.49
CA PRO A 461 -10.30 -16.76 -2.43
C PRO A 461 -8.89 -16.55 -2.97
N MET A 462 -8.12 -15.72 -2.26
CA MET A 462 -6.70 -15.50 -2.48
C MET A 462 -5.89 -15.99 -1.27
N PRO A 463 -4.67 -16.53 -1.47
CA PRO A 463 -3.84 -17.01 -0.35
C PRO A 463 -3.46 -15.91 0.65
N SER A 464 -3.34 -14.65 0.18
CA SER A 464 -2.99 -13.50 1.00
C SER A 464 -4.17 -12.81 1.68
N MET A 465 -5.40 -13.31 1.53
CA MET A 465 -6.53 -12.82 2.35
C MET A 465 -6.22 -12.99 3.84
N PRO A 466 -6.72 -12.09 4.70
CA PRO A 466 -6.50 -12.21 6.14
C PRO A 466 -6.98 -13.57 6.65
N ILE A 467 -6.19 -14.17 7.52
CA ILE A 467 -6.61 -15.42 8.18
C ILE A 467 -7.64 -15.14 9.28
N TYR A 468 -7.54 -13.99 9.93
CA TYR A 468 -8.53 -13.43 10.88
C TYR A 468 -8.16 -11.98 11.24
N PHE A 469 -9.00 -11.30 12.03
CA PHE A 469 -8.61 -10.10 12.76
C PHE A 469 -8.22 -10.47 14.18
N TRP A 470 -7.15 -9.90 14.70
CA TRP A 470 -6.73 -10.15 16.07
C TRP A 470 -7.84 -9.73 17.07
N GLY A 471 -8.17 -10.60 18.02
CA GLY A 471 -9.26 -10.37 18.97
C GLY A 471 -10.67 -10.39 18.37
N ASP A 472 -10.86 -11.06 17.24
CA ASP A 472 -12.16 -11.30 16.58
C ASP A 472 -12.45 -12.83 16.59
N GLU A 473 -12.62 -13.39 17.78
CA GLU A 473 -12.67 -14.84 18.01
C GLU A 473 -13.81 -15.54 17.27
N ASP A 474 -14.97 -14.88 17.15
CA ASP A 474 -16.11 -15.39 16.40
C ASP A 474 -16.10 -15.01 14.92
N GLY A 475 -15.14 -14.21 14.47
CA GLY A 475 -14.98 -13.71 13.10
C GLY A 475 -16.10 -12.76 12.65
N SER A 476 -16.86 -12.18 13.59
CA SER A 476 -17.99 -11.31 13.25
C SER A 476 -17.54 -10.01 12.58
N ARG A 477 -16.51 -9.34 13.11
CA ARG A 477 -15.95 -8.11 12.52
C ARG A 477 -15.36 -8.35 11.13
N TYR A 478 -14.71 -9.51 10.93
CA TYR A 478 -14.17 -9.91 9.65
C TYR A 478 -15.29 -10.11 8.61
N ARG A 479 -16.35 -10.86 8.96
CA ARG A 479 -17.51 -11.05 8.09
C ARG A 479 -18.22 -9.74 7.79
N GLU A 480 -18.44 -8.90 8.80
CA GLU A 480 -19.08 -7.59 8.62
C GLU A 480 -18.29 -6.69 7.68
N SER A 481 -16.97 -6.69 7.79
CA SER A 481 -16.08 -5.83 6.98
C SER A 481 -16.13 -6.14 5.49
N TYR A 482 -16.26 -7.41 5.11
CA TYR A 482 -16.04 -7.80 3.70
C TYR A 482 -17.18 -8.63 3.09
N PHE A 483 -18.04 -9.26 3.88
CA PHE A 483 -19.02 -10.26 3.41
C PHE A 483 -20.45 -9.95 3.79
N SER A 484 -20.72 -8.84 4.47
CA SER A 484 -22.07 -8.48 4.90
C SER A 484 -22.98 -8.10 3.73
N MET A 485 -22.44 -7.45 2.70
CA MET A 485 -23.20 -7.04 1.53
C MET A 485 -23.45 -8.19 0.55
N TYR A 486 -22.43 -9.00 0.31
CA TYR A 486 -22.47 -10.14 -0.60
C TYR A 486 -21.93 -11.37 0.13
N PRO A 487 -22.78 -12.24 0.71
CA PRO A 487 -22.32 -13.44 1.41
C PRO A 487 -21.45 -14.34 0.53
N GLY A 488 -20.26 -14.66 1.02
CA GLY A 488 -19.29 -15.48 0.27
C GLY A 488 -18.47 -14.75 -0.80
N ILE A 489 -18.69 -13.45 -1.00
CA ILE A 489 -17.97 -12.61 -1.96
C ILE A 489 -17.32 -11.45 -1.21
N TRP A 490 -16.02 -11.28 -1.41
CA TRP A 490 -15.28 -10.19 -0.81
C TRP A 490 -15.64 -8.85 -1.45
N ARG A 491 -16.24 -7.96 -0.68
CA ARG A 491 -16.44 -6.55 -1.06
C ARG A 491 -15.27 -5.72 -0.55
N HIS A 492 -14.59 -4.99 -1.45
CA HIS A 492 -13.44 -4.19 -1.04
C HIS A 492 -13.81 -2.77 -0.58
N GLY A 493 -14.87 -2.23 -1.12
CA GLY A 493 -15.32 -0.87 -0.82
C GLY A 493 -14.69 0.20 -1.72
N ASP A 494 -14.40 -0.16 -2.95
CA ASP A 494 -13.97 0.74 -4.02
C ASP A 494 -14.91 0.66 -5.22
N TRP A 495 -15.06 1.77 -5.95
CA TRP A 495 -15.69 1.79 -7.27
C TRP A 495 -14.66 1.46 -8.34
N ILE A 496 -15.00 0.51 -9.19
CA ILE A 496 -14.14 0.05 -10.30
C ILE A 496 -14.96 -0.06 -11.60
N GLU A 497 -14.32 0.25 -12.72
CA GLU A 497 -14.78 -0.16 -14.04
C GLU A 497 -13.76 -1.15 -14.62
N ILE A 498 -14.23 -2.30 -15.07
CA ILE A 498 -13.44 -3.19 -15.92
C ILE A 498 -13.78 -2.87 -17.37
N THR A 499 -12.82 -2.36 -18.12
CA THR A 499 -13.07 -1.99 -19.51
C THR A 499 -13.21 -3.22 -20.40
N PRO A 500 -13.81 -3.10 -21.60
CA PRO A 500 -13.88 -4.21 -22.56
C PRO A 500 -12.51 -4.77 -23.00
N ARG A 501 -11.42 -4.05 -22.72
CA ARG A 501 -10.04 -4.47 -22.99
C ARG A 501 -9.43 -5.28 -21.81
N GLY A 502 -10.12 -5.40 -20.69
CA GLY A 502 -9.61 -6.03 -19.48
C GLY A 502 -8.73 -5.12 -18.60
N THR A 503 -8.54 -3.85 -18.98
CA THR A 503 -7.93 -2.82 -18.12
C THR A 503 -8.93 -2.37 -17.05
N ALA A 504 -8.48 -1.63 -16.04
CA ALA A 504 -9.35 -1.16 -14.98
C ALA A 504 -9.21 0.35 -14.73
N ILE A 505 -10.28 0.97 -14.26
CA ILE A 505 -10.29 2.35 -13.78
C ILE A 505 -10.85 2.33 -12.36
N ILE A 506 -10.12 2.92 -11.41
CA ILE A 506 -10.56 3.09 -10.02
C ILE A 506 -11.14 4.48 -9.86
N TYR A 507 -12.37 4.55 -9.36
CA TYR A 507 -13.12 5.80 -9.16
C TYR A 507 -13.12 6.29 -7.70
N GLY A 508 -12.44 5.57 -6.80
CA GLY A 508 -12.33 5.89 -5.38
C GLY A 508 -13.13 4.96 -4.49
N ARG A 509 -13.29 5.36 -3.21
CA ARG A 509 -13.97 4.55 -2.19
C ARG A 509 -15.48 4.51 -2.41
N SER A 510 -16.09 3.33 -2.29
CA SER A 510 -17.54 3.18 -2.36
C SER A 510 -18.24 3.51 -1.03
N ASP A 511 -17.49 3.47 0.08
CA ASP A 511 -17.96 3.87 1.42
C ASP A 511 -17.94 5.40 1.64
N SER A 512 -17.22 6.17 0.81
CA SER A 512 -17.29 7.64 0.71
C SER A 512 -18.16 8.13 -0.45
N THR A 513 -19.03 7.28 -0.97
CA THR A 513 -19.90 7.58 -2.12
C THR A 513 -20.88 8.71 -1.82
N ILE A 514 -21.03 9.60 -2.79
CA ILE A 514 -22.05 10.64 -2.83
C ILE A 514 -23.31 10.03 -3.46
N ASN A 515 -24.45 10.11 -2.77
CA ASN A 515 -25.73 9.66 -3.30
C ASN A 515 -26.66 10.85 -3.50
N ARG A 516 -26.87 11.26 -4.76
CA ARG A 516 -27.67 12.43 -5.08
C ARG A 516 -28.80 12.08 -6.04
N GLY A 517 -30.03 12.12 -5.52
CA GLY A 517 -31.23 11.82 -6.31
C GLY A 517 -31.22 10.42 -6.92
N GLY A 518 -30.72 9.42 -6.17
CA GLY A 518 -30.67 8.02 -6.59
C GLY A 518 -29.46 7.69 -7.50
N VAL A 519 -28.62 8.68 -7.85
CA VAL A 519 -27.38 8.45 -8.60
C VAL A 519 -26.21 8.40 -7.63
N ARG A 520 -25.49 7.29 -7.64
CA ARG A 520 -24.24 7.10 -6.90
C ARG A 520 -23.09 7.69 -7.72
N MET A 521 -22.26 8.53 -7.09
CA MET A 521 -21.16 9.24 -7.72
C MET A 521 -19.88 9.02 -6.92
N GLY A 522 -18.78 8.74 -7.61
CA GLY A 522 -17.46 8.67 -7.00
C GLY A 522 -16.88 10.07 -6.77
N THR A 523 -16.29 10.30 -5.60
CA THR A 523 -15.61 11.57 -5.30
C THR A 523 -14.48 11.88 -6.29
N SER A 524 -13.81 10.85 -6.81
CA SER A 524 -12.72 10.98 -7.78
C SER A 524 -13.14 11.57 -9.13
N GLU A 525 -14.40 11.44 -9.54
CA GLU A 525 -14.91 12.07 -10.77
C GLU A 525 -14.95 13.59 -10.61
N ILE A 526 -15.35 14.04 -9.41
CA ILE A 526 -15.37 15.47 -9.06
C ILE A 526 -13.93 15.97 -8.93
N TYR A 527 -13.05 15.24 -8.22
CA TYR A 527 -11.64 15.65 -8.09
C TYR A 527 -10.95 15.83 -9.42
N ARG A 528 -11.15 14.89 -10.35
CA ARG A 528 -10.56 14.98 -11.68
C ARG A 528 -10.97 16.28 -12.40
N ALA A 529 -12.27 16.58 -12.42
CA ALA A 529 -12.77 17.79 -13.07
C ALA A 529 -12.31 19.08 -12.38
N VAL A 530 -12.23 19.06 -11.05
CA VAL A 530 -11.83 20.24 -10.25
C VAL A 530 -10.35 20.52 -10.36
N LEU A 531 -9.51 19.48 -10.33
CA LEU A 531 -8.06 19.62 -10.39
C LEU A 531 -7.57 20.06 -11.79
N ASP A 532 -8.40 19.91 -12.82
CA ASP A 532 -8.16 20.44 -14.17
C ASP A 532 -8.36 21.98 -14.26
N VAL A 533 -8.91 22.60 -13.23
CA VAL A 533 -9.01 24.07 -13.18
C VAL A 533 -7.66 24.65 -12.75
N PRO A 534 -7.00 25.51 -13.57
CA PRO A 534 -5.62 25.91 -13.35
C PRO A 534 -5.32 26.53 -11.98
N ASP A 535 -6.29 27.24 -11.40
CA ASP A 535 -6.15 27.91 -10.10
C ASP A 535 -6.37 26.99 -8.89
N VAL A 536 -6.80 25.74 -9.10
CA VAL A 536 -7.04 24.78 -8.02
C VAL A 536 -5.84 23.86 -7.86
N LEU A 537 -5.34 23.74 -6.63
CA LEU A 537 -4.23 22.85 -6.27
C LEU A 537 -4.70 21.51 -5.72
N ASP A 538 -5.75 21.53 -4.89
CA ASP A 538 -6.26 20.35 -4.21
C ASP A 538 -7.73 20.52 -3.89
N ALA A 539 -8.44 19.41 -3.62
CA ALA A 539 -9.86 19.46 -3.35
C ALA A 539 -10.32 18.36 -2.40
N LEU A 540 -11.39 18.62 -1.66
CA LEU A 540 -12.12 17.68 -0.83
C LEU A 540 -13.61 17.88 -1.04
N VAL A 541 -14.33 16.86 -1.50
CA VAL A 541 -15.79 16.87 -1.64
C VAL A 541 -16.40 15.90 -0.63
N LEU A 542 -17.52 16.29 -0.06
CA LEU A 542 -18.25 15.48 0.92
C LEU A 542 -19.72 15.40 0.57
N ASP A 543 -20.37 14.34 1.01
CA ASP A 543 -21.84 14.20 0.99
C ASP A 543 -22.34 14.20 2.43
N LEU A 544 -23.04 15.24 2.80
CA LEU A 544 -23.57 15.42 4.16
C LEU A 544 -25.10 15.32 4.14
N PRO A 545 -25.70 14.56 5.06
CA PRO A 545 -27.16 14.52 5.17
C PRO A 545 -27.70 15.89 5.58
N ARG A 546 -28.80 16.32 4.94
CA ARG A 546 -29.51 17.55 5.28
C ARG A 546 -31.01 17.27 5.32
N GLU A 547 -31.67 17.64 6.41
CA GLU A 547 -33.11 17.42 6.57
C GLU A 547 -33.90 18.20 5.50
N GLY A 548 -34.81 17.51 4.81
CA GLY A 548 -35.74 18.11 3.84
C GLY A 548 -35.22 18.34 2.42
N THR A 549 -33.93 18.15 2.11
CA THR A 549 -33.34 18.53 0.81
C THR A 549 -32.58 17.43 0.05
N GLY A 550 -32.53 16.20 0.56
CA GLY A 550 -31.87 15.09 -0.14
C GLY A 550 -30.32 15.10 -0.07
N GLY A 551 -29.73 15.84 0.89
CA GLY A 551 -28.30 15.93 1.12
C GLY A 551 -27.67 17.26 0.67
N TRP A 552 -26.48 17.56 1.16
CA TRP A 552 -25.69 18.72 0.82
C TRP A 552 -24.25 18.31 0.47
N MET A 553 -23.77 18.76 -0.67
CA MET A 553 -22.47 18.38 -1.23
C MET A 553 -21.54 19.61 -1.30
N PRO A 554 -20.82 19.93 -0.23
CA PRO A 554 -19.78 20.96 -0.25
C PRO A 554 -18.52 20.45 -0.93
N LEU A 555 -17.89 21.33 -1.70
CA LEU A 555 -16.56 21.17 -2.26
C LEU A 555 -15.61 22.16 -1.59
N PHE A 556 -14.55 21.67 -0.98
CA PHE A 556 -13.48 22.45 -0.40
C PHE A 556 -12.29 22.44 -1.37
N VAL A 557 -11.75 23.64 -1.69
CA VAL A 557 -10.64 23.78 -2.65
C VAL A 557 -9.46 24.49 -2.04
N VAL A 558 -8.27 24.03 -2.35
CA VAL A 558 -7.00 24.70 -2.10
C VAL A 558 -6.60 25.41 -3.38
N LEU A 559 -6.33 26.70 -3.30
CA LEU A 559 -5.99 27.53 -4.46
C LEU A 559 -4.49 27.78 -4.57
N ARG A 560 -4.03 28.08 -5.79
CA ARG A 560 -2.67 28.55 -6.04
C ARG A 560 -2.42 29.89 -5.38
N ASP A 561 -1.17 30.17 -5.07
CA ASP A 561 -0.75 31.46 -4.52
C ASP A 561 -1.18 32.60 -5.45
N GLY A 562 -1.84 33.58 -4.85
CA GLY A 562 -2.37 34.73 -5.57
C GLY A 562 -3.76 34.55 -6.19
N ALA A 563 -4.27 33.31 -6.31
CA ALA A 563 -5.65 33.07 -6.74
C ALA A 563 -6.65 33.36 -5.60
N LYS A 564 -7.86 33.78 -5.97
CA LYS A 564 -8.95 34.03 -5.02
C LYS A 564 -10.21 33.33 -5.47
N LEU A 565 -10.91 32.74 -4.51
CA LEU A 565 -12.20 32.11 -4.76
C LEU A 565 -13.28 33.19 -4.95
N ASP A 566 -13.33 33.74 -6.15
CA ASP A 566 -14.38 34.68 -6.55
C ASP A 566 -15.52 33.97 -7.29
N HIS A 567 -16.57 34.72 -7.62
CA HIS A 567 -17.72 34.20 -8.38
C HIS A 567 -17.33 33.62 -9.74
N GLY A 568 -16.29 34.18 -10.40
CA GLY A 568 -15.79 33.69 -11.69
C GLY A 568 -15.16 32.33 -11.59
N LEU A 569 -14.28 32.13 -10.61
CA LEU A 569 -13.61 30.85 -10.35
C LEU A 569 -14.61 29.78 -9.89
N VAL A 570 -15.55 30.10 -9.00
CA VAL A 570 -16.64 29.20 -8.60
C VAL A 570 -17.46 28.75 -9.81
N ALA A 571 -17.81 29.68 -10.70
CA ALA A 571 -18.54 29.36 -11.92
C ALA A 571 -17.73 28.48 -12.88
N ALA A 572 -16.43 28.72 -12.99
CA ALA A 572 -15.51 27.91 -13.80
C ALA A 572 -15.41 26.46 -13.27
N ILE A 573 -15.23 26.31 -11.96
CA ILE A 573 -15.20 25.00 -11.28
C ILE A 573 -16.51 24.24 -11.54
N LYS A 574 -17.67 24.86 -11.25
CA LYS A 574 -18.98 24.25 -11.43
C LYS A 574 -19.27 23.89 -12.89
N ARG A 575 -18.84 24.72 -13.84
CA ARG A 575 -18.96 24.45 -15.27
C ARG A 575 -18.10 23.25 -15.66
N ARG A 576 -16.83 23.20 -15.23
CA ARG A 576 -15.90 22.11 -15.55
C ARG A 576 -16.44 20.78 -15.05
N ILE A 577 -16.92 20.73 -13.82
CA ILE A 577 -17.56 19.52 -13.25
C ILE A 577 -18.77 19.10 -14.09
N ARG A 578 -19.61 20.04 -14.49
CA ARG A 578 -20.81 19.75 -15.30
C ARG A 578 -20.46 19.16 -16.67
N GLU A 579 -19.41 19.70 -17.31
CA GLU A 579 -18.96 19.29 -18.64
C GLU A 579 -18.27 17.93 -18.64
N GLU A 580 -17.45 17.65 -17.63
CA GLU A 580 -16.66 16.42 -17.58
C GLU A 580 -17.33 15.24 -16.88
N ALA A 581 -18.21 15.52 -15.93
CA ALA A 581 -18.94 14.50 -15.20
C ALA A 581 -20.45 14.56 -15.52
N SER A 582 -21.22 15.37 -14.80
CA SER A 582 -22.62 15.65 -15.12
C SER A 582 -23.18 16.80 -14.26
N PRO A 583 -24.39 17.35 -14.58
CA PRO A 583 -25.05 18.33 -13.73
C PRO A 583 -25.26 17.87 -12.27
N ARG A 584 -25.34 16.57 -12.01
CA ARG A 584 -25.54 16.00 -10.66
C ARG A 584 -24.27 16.02 -9.81
N HIS A 585 -23.10 16.05 -10.43
CA HIS A 585 -21.80 16.15 -9.76
C HIS A 585 -21.47 17.59 -9.32
N VAL A 586 -22.26 18.59 -9.75
CA VAL A 586 -22.01 19.99 -9.40
C VAL A 586 -22.26 20.20 -7.91
N PRO A 587 -21.26 20.67 -7.14
CA PRO A 587 -21.39 20.89 -5.71
C PRO A 587 -22.40 21.99 -5.39
N ASP A 588 -23.06 21.87 -4.24
CA ASP A 588 -23.98 22.90 -3.76
C ASP A 588 -23.22 24.14 -3.37
N ASP A 589 -22.09 23.97 -2.68
CA ASP A 589 -21.22 25.06 -2.22
C ASP A 589 -19.76 24.77 -2.59
N VAL A 590 -18.97 25.84 -2.77
CA VAL A 590 -17.51 25.77 -3.00
C VAL A 590 -16.85 26.69 -1.98
N ARG A 591 -15.94 26.15 -1.17
CA ARG A 591 -15.24 26.86 -0.10
C ARG A 591 -13.73 26.73 -0.24
N GLN A 592 -13.01 27.82 0.03
CA GLN A 592 -11.55 27.80 0.06
C GLN A 592 -11.07 27.32 1.42
N ILE A 593 -10.08 26.43 1.40
CA ILE A 593 -9.34 25.96 2.59
C ILE A 593 -7.84 26.11 2.36
N ALA A 594 -7.08 26.13 3.45
CA ALA A 594 -5.62 26.20 3.37
C ALA A 594 -5.01 24.89 2.85
N GLU A 595 -5.46 23.75 3.37
CA GLU A 595 -4.97 22.42 3.02
C GLU A 595 -6.07 21.38 3.12
N VAL A 596 -6.00 20.34 2.29
CA VAL A 596 -6.83 19.13 2.41
C VAL A 596 -6.22 18.19 3.45
N PRO A 597 -6.99 17.75 4.48
CA PRO A 597 -6.48 16.79 5.46
C PRO A 597 -6.07 15.46 4.81
N ARG A 598 -4.85 14.99 5.12
CA ARG A 598 -4.31 13.74 4.56
C ARG A 598 -3.64 12.88 5.62
N THR A 599 -3.69 11.57 5.42
CA THR A 599 -2.88 10.62 6.19
C THR A 599 -1.39 10.79 5.85
N LEU A 600 -0.50 10.25 6.68
CA LEU A 600 0.94 10.18 6.39
C LEU A 600 1.25 9.48 5.05
N SER A 601 0.38 8.59 4.59
CA SER A 601 0.48 7.95 3.27
C SER A 601 -0.13 8.78 2.11
N GLY A 602 -0.60 10.01 2.37
CA GLY A 602 -1.16 10.93 1.37
C GLY A 602 -2.63 10.71 1.02
N LYS A 603 -3.36 9.80 1.69
CA LYS A 603 -4.79 9.58 1.45
C LYS A 603 -5.62 10.75 1.99
N VAL A 604 -6.59 11.20 1.21
CA VAL A 604 -7.58 12.21 1.62
C VAL A 604 -8.50 11.65 2.71
N LEU A 605 -8.78 12.47 3.72
CA LEU A 605 -9.57 12.11 4.91
C LEU A 605 -11.07 12.42 4.74
N GLU A 606 -11.70 11.94 3.67
CA GLU A 606 -13.13 12.18 3.41
C GLU A 606 -14.02 11.73 4.56
N VAL A 607 -13.93 10.46 4.95
CA VAL A 607 -14.78 9.86 6.00
C VAL A 607 -14.55 10.50 7.37
N PRO A 608 -13.32 10.70 7.86
CA PRO A 608 -13.10 11.41 9.12
C PRO A 608 -13.65 12.83 9.14
N VAL A 609 -13.41 13.60 8.07
CA VAL A 609 -13.94 14.97 7.97
C VAL A 609 -15.47 14.97 7.96
N LYS A 610 -16.10 14.07 7.20
CA LYS A 610 -17.55 13.89 7.20
C LYS A 610 -18.08 13.62 8.62
N ARG A 611 -17.43 12.72 9.36
CA ARG A 611 -17.81 12.39 10.75
C ARG A 611 -17.70 13.59 11.69
N ILE A 612 -16.64 14.39 11.57
CA ILE A 612 -16.45 15.63 12.35
C ILE A 612 -17.59 16.60 12.06
N LEU A 613 -17.91 16.82 10.79
CA LEU A 613 -18.99 17.72 10.38
C LEU A 613 -20.38 17.21 10.79
N MET A 614 -20.51 15.90 11.02
CA MET A 614 -21.72 15.28 11.57
C MET A 614 -21.76 15.23 13.11
N GLY A 615 -20.80 15.87 13.81
CA GLY A 615 -20.79 16.02 15.25
C GLY A 615 -19.99 14.96 16.02
N THR A 616 -19.23 14.09 15.31
CA THR A 616 -18.29 13.16 15.99
C THR A 616 -17.11 13.96 16.53
N ALA A 617 -16.70 13.69 17.77
CA ALA A 617 -15.52 14.31 18.35
C ALA A 617 -14.26 14.07 17.47
N PRO A 618 -13.40 15.08 17.23
CA PRO A 618 -12.26 14.97 16.34
C PRO A 618 -11.34 13.79 16.67
N GLU A 619 -11.10 13.54 17.94
CA GLU A 619 -10.24 12.47 18.46
C GLU A 619 -10.82 11.06 18.20
N GLN A 620 -12.14 10.98 18.01
CA GLN A 620 -12.86 9.74 17.65
C GLN A 620 -12.96 9.56 16.12
N ALA A 621 -12.86 10.66 15.36
CA ALA A 621 -12.96 10.62 13.91
C ALA A 621 -11.62 10.29 13.25
N ALA A 622 -10.51 10.87 13.76
CA ALA A 622 -9.15 10.62 13.28
C ALA A 622 -8.13 10.82 14.40
N SER A 623 -7.06 10.02 14.39
CA SER A 623 -5.88 10.31 15.21
C SER A 623 -5.06 11.38 14.52
N ARG A 624 -4.93 12.57 15.10
CA ARG A 624 -4.14 13.69 14.58
C ARG A 624 -2.68 13.29 14.27
N GLU A 625 -2.15 12.39 15.07
CA GLU A 625 -0.78 11.89 14.97
C GLU A 625 -0.53 10.95 13.78
N SER A 626 -1.61 10.48 13.13
CA SER A 626 -1.53 9.69 11.89
C SER A 626 -1.65 10.53 10.63
N LEU A 627 -1.68 11.87 10.78
CA LEU A 627 -1.90 12.81 9.69
C LEU A 627 -0.61 13.50 9.26
N ALA A 628 -0.49 13.75 7.97
CA ALA A 628 0.60 14.54 7.42
C ALA A 628 0.46 16.04 7.77
N ASN A 629 -0.78 16.51 7.94
CA ASN A 629 -1.12 17.90 8.20
C ASN A 629 -2.29 18.00 9.20
N PRO A 630 -2.07 17.70 10.49
CA PRO A 630 -3.13 17.63 11.50
C PRO A 630 -3.88 18.95 11.71
N GLU A 631 -3.25 20.09 11.47
CA GLU A 631 -3.85 21.42 11.57
C GLU A 631 -4.94 21.65 10.51
N ALA A 632 -4.89 20.92 9.39
CA ALA A 632 -5.93 21.00 8.36
C ALA A 632 -7.31 20.55 8.86
N LEU A 633 -7.38 19.75 9.94
CA LEU A 633 -8.65 19.39 10.58
C LEU A 633 -9.29 20.52 11.36
N ASP A 634 -8.51 21.50 11.84
CA ASP A 634 -9.02 22.57 12.71
C ASP A 634 -10.07 23.43 12.02
N TYR A 635 -9.93 23.62 10.72
CA TYR A 635 -10.95 24.28 9.90
C TYR A 635 -12.30 23.56 9.98
N PHE A 636 -12.31 22.24 9.85
CA PHE A 636 -13.53 21.44 9.84
C PHE A 636 -14.13 21.30 11.24
N VAL A 637 -13.29 21.32 12.28
CA VAL A 637 -13.74 21.36 13.68
C VAL A 637 -14.45 22.69 13.97
N ALA A 638 -13.87 23.81 13.54
CA ALA A 638 -14.48 25.11 13.67
C ALA A 638 -15.81 25.19 12.88
N LEU A 639 -15.81 24.71 11.64
CA LEU A 639 -16.98 24.68 10.78
C LEU A 639 -18.12 23.83 11.37
N ALA A 640 -17.82 22.70 12.03
CA ALA A 640 -18.82 21.87 12.70
C ALA A 640 -19.48 22.56 13.91
N GLN A 641 -18.81 23.56 14.51
CA GLN A 641 -19.32 24.33 15.65
C GLN A 641 -20.19 25.53 15.21
N GLU A 642 -20.15 25.92 13.94
CA GLU A 642 -21.04 26.95 13.40
C GLU A 642 -22.47 26.41 13.40
N ARG A 643 -23.37 27.02 14.20
CA ARG A 643 -24.75 26.53 14.45
C ARG A 643 -25.61 26.39 13.19
N ASP A 644 -25.23 27.04 12.10
CA ASP A 644 -25.99 27.09 10.84
C ASP A 644 -25.43 26.15 9.75
N PHE A 645 -24.29 25.50 10.00
CA PHE A 645 -23.61 24.69 8.99
C PHE A 645 -24.44 23.49 8.48
N ALA A 646 -25.29 22.92 9.32
CA ALA A 646 -26.16 21.79 8.96
C ALA A 646 -27.62 22.18 8.74
N ARG A 647 -28.01 23.46 8.93
CA ARG A 647 -29.41 23.93 8.90
C ARG A 647 -29.75 24.86 7.74
N ASP A 648 -28.81 25.54 7.12
CA ASP A 648 -28.97 26.31 5.89
C ASP A 648 -28.62 25.48 4.65
#